data_0d7cd9dce38eaa840dc86deec7927374
#
_entry.id   0d7cd9dce38eaa840dc86deec7927374
#
_cell.length_a   1.000
_cell.length_b   1.000
_cell.length_c   1.000
_cell.angle_alpha   90.00
_cell.angle_beta   90.00
_cell.angle_gamma   90.00
#
_symmetry.space_group_name_H-M   'P 1'
#
loop_
_entity.id
_entity.type
_entity.pdbx_description
1 polymer ?
#
loop_
_entity_poly.entity_id
_entity_poly.type
_entity_poly.pdbx_seq_one_letter_code
_entity_poly.pdbx_strand_id
1 'polypeptide(L)'
;MSRFADIVLPLAQPAYTFAVPEGMTLAEGQAVLVQFGANRYYTGIVWRLHDRRPDFRRIKPVLRPLYGVQLLGEEQRRFWEWVASYYMCSLGEVMRVALPALMKPSGSSEEEFAAGEFRPRSETWFSLREEFRSEERLHELFEKLGRRAPRQYEALLEIVAALLPDPQNAAGIPASDNALATTAACSDATCSDVVPEAAGTPSDTAPMAADAVSTPTSGDPSESFSDDTIGEGASAPASDASIAASCDAEALLAAPLPPEALAGAIPRRLLATERPVLHQLERKGVIRAEERERQPGAAQDVRFRLPTLSPAQGRCLTQIRELFASRTGVLLHGVTGSGKTEIYIHLIAETLRRGDDVLLLVPEIALTAQLVERMERIFGSRVTVYHSRLTERARTETYLRLCRSEGGEFVVGARSALFLPLRRLRLVVVDEEHDTSYKQSDPAPRYNARDCAVVAASLFGGHVLLGSATPSLETWLNAARGKYGKVVLGERYGEARPPRIVISDTLRAVKRGERKAHFNKQLLDAIGERLDRGEQVMLFQNRRGFSPYVECPECGWTARCPNCNVTLIYHRGGSSERLVCHYCGHTEAVPVKCPACRVTDLAPRGFGTEKVEEEIARLFPRARVARLDRDSVTSERAFRSIVAGFARHDTDILVGTQMISKGFDFEGVSLVGILNADNLVNSPDFRAAERAFQLMTQVAGRAGRRAVPGEVIIQTSDPASPVIRQVAASDYEAMARQQLAERHTFFYPPYARLVALTLRHRDPELLHRGARALAEALRSRFGRRVLGPMTPPVDRIRGEYLAGVLLKVESGASFTRAREVLREVLDAFAAGEEFRRINLQCDVDPQ
;
A
#
# COMPACT_ATOMS: atom_id res chain seq x y z
N MET A 1 -42.26 7.37 -8.16
CA MET A 1 -40.85 7.48 -8.65
C MET A 1 -40.39 8.87 -8.22
N SER A 2 -39.15 8.95 -7.64
CA SER A 2 -38.62 10.22 -7.17
C SER A 2 -38.40 11.18 -8.36
N ARG A 3 -38.82 12.43 -8.19
CA ARG A 3 -38.74 13.45 -9.26
C ARG A 3 -37.41 14.19 -9.34
N PHE A 4 -36.59 14.09 -8.26
CA PHE A 4 -35.32 14.79 -8.14
C PHE A 4 -34.22 13.85 -7.57
N ALA A 5 -32.98 14.15 -7.94
CA ALA A 5 -31.78 13.46 -7.47
C ALA A 5 -30.73 14.49 -7.04
N ASP A 6 -30.23 14.34 -5.82
CA ASP A 6 -29.01 15.03 -5.40
C ASP A 6 -27.82 14.26 -5.94
N ILE A 7 -26.98 14.91 -6.72
CA ILE A 7 -25.86 14.29 -7.45
C ILE A 7 -24.54 14.91 -7.01
N VAL A 8 -23.60 14.06 -6.63
CA VAL A 8 -22.22 14.42 -6.30
C VAL A 8 -21.40 14.46 -7.58
N LEU A 9 -20.75 15.60 -7.83
CA LEU A 9 -19.82 15.80 -8.94
C LEU A 9 -18.37 15.77 -8.45
N PRO A 10 -17.37 15.45 -9.30
CA PRO A 10 -15.95 15.46 -8.91
C PRO A 10 -15.39 16.89 -8.76
N LEU A 11 -16.09 17.73 -8.03
CA LEU A 11 -15.79 19.13 -7.77
C LEU A 11 -15.67 19.38 -6.26
N ALA A 12 -14.93 20.40 -5.86
CA ALA A 12 -14.81 20.79 -4.45
C ALA A 12 -16.05 21.57 -3.98
N GLN A 13 -17.23 20.97 -4.11
CA GLN A 13 -18.54 21.59 -3.86
C GLN A 13 -19.53 20.54 -3.32
N PRO A 14 -20.66 20.93 -2.72
CA PRO A 14 -21.71 20.02 -2.28
C PRO A 14 -22.40 19.32 -3.45
N ALA A 15 -23.28 18.36 -3.14
CA ALA A 15 -24.15 17.75 -4.13
C ALA A 15 -25.13 18.77 -4.73
N TYR A 16 -25.49 18.57 -5.99
CA TYR A 16 -26.44 19.43 -6.72
C TYR A 16 -27.70 18.64 -7.08
N THR A 17 -28.86 19.30 -7.03
CA THR A 17 -30.15 18.68 -7.36
C THR A 17 -30.42 18.76 -8.86
N PHE A 18 -30.73 17.62 -9.47
CA PHE A 18 -31.14 17.45 -10.87
C PHE A 18 -32.54 16.84 -10.95
N ALA A 19 -33.26 17.11 -12.04
CA ALA A 19 -34.55 16.48 -12.31
C ALA A 19 -34.33 15.07 -12.87
N VAL A 20 -35.12 14.10 -12.43
CA VAL A 20 -35.15 12.74 -12.99
C VAL A 20 -36.20 12.74 -14.11
N PRO A 21 -35.83 12.45 -15.38
CA PRO A 21 -36.79 12.38 -16.50
C PRO A 21 -37.86 11.32 -16.28
N GLU A 22 -39.05 11.56 -16.79
CA GLU A 22 -40.14 10.56 -16.79
C GLU A 22 -39.69 9.29 -17.52
N GLY A 23 -39.96 8.15 -16.92
CA GLY A 23 -39.52 6.83 -17.45
C GLY A 23 -38.11 6.42 -17.09
N MET A 24 -37.29 7.30 -16.52
CA MET A 24 -35.93 6.92 -16.05
C MET A 24 -36.00 6.40 -14.62
N THR A 25 -35.46 5.19 -14.40
CA THR A 25 -35.30 4.60 -13.08
C THR A 25 -33.84 4.74 -12.65
N LEU A 26 -33.60 5.38 -11.51
CA LEU A 26 -32.28 5.57 -10.93
C LEU A 26 -32.21 4.92 -9.55
N ALA A 27 -31.01 4.48 -9.17
CA ALA A 27 -30.70 4.01 -7.83
C ALA A 27 -29.64 4.92 -7.17
N GLU A 28 -29.74 5.07 -5.84
CA GLU A 28 -28.70 5.76 -5.07
C GLU A 28 -27.37 5.00 -5.19
N GLY A 29 -26.26 5.72 -5.36
CA GLY A 29 -24.94 5.14 -5.63
C GLY A 29 -24.67 4.80 -7.11
N GLN A 30 -25.63 5.03 -8.00
CA GLN A 30 -25.48 4.85 -9.46
C GLN A 30 -24.75 6.04 -10.07
N ALA A 31 -23.92 5.78 -11.08
CA ALA A 31 -23.29 6.84 -11.86
C ALA A 31 -24.22 7.31 -12.99
N VAL A 32 -24.23 8.63 -13.24
CA VAL A 32 -25.05 9.28 -14.26
C VAL A 32 -24.27 10.34 -14.99
N LEU A 33 -24.66 10.61 -16.24
CA LEU A 33 -24.21 11.77 -17.00
C LEU A 33 -25.11 12.96 -16.71
N VAL A 34 -24.49 14.09 -16.37
CA VAL A 34 -25.18 15.37 -16.16
C VAL A 34 -24.44 16.51 -16.81
N GLN A 35 -25.21 17.52 -17.24
CA GLN A 35 -24.68 18.80 -17.69
C GLN A 35 -24.67 19.82 -16.55
N PHE A 36 -23.47 20.33 -16.19
CA PHE A 36 -23.28 21.35 -15.15
C PHE A 36 -22.73 22.66 -15.74
N GLY A 37 -23.31 23.80 -15.31
CA GLY A 37 -22.98 25.08 -15.93
C GLY A 37 -23.47 25.16 -17.37
N ALA A 38 -22.93 26.05 -18.19
CA ALA A 38 -23.41 26.27 -19.57
C ALA A 38 -23.06 25.09 -20.49
N ASN A 39 -21.76 24.67 -20.49
CA ASN A 39 -21.18 23.75 -21.49
C ASN A 39 -20.23 22.71 -20.87
N ARG A 40 -20.55 22.19 -19.70
CA ARG A 40 -19.73 21.18 -19.08
C ARG A 40 -20.53 19.93 -18.74
N TYR A 41 -20.02 18.78 -19.13
CA TYR A 41 -20.58 17.46 -18.87
C TYR A 41 -19.69 16.73 -17.88
N TYR A 42 -20.29 16.06 -16.90
CA TYR A 42 -19.60 15.35 -15.85
C TYR A 42 -20.24 13.99 -15.56
N THR A 43 -19.43 13.05 -15.14
CA THR A 43 -19.92 11.90 -14.37
C THR A 43 -20.33 12.38 -12.99
N GLY A 44 -21.56 12.11 -12.59
CA GLY A 44 -22.06 12.32 -11.25
C GLY A 44 -22.47 11.01 -10.59
N ILE A 45 -22.55 10.99 -9.26
CA ILE A 45 -23.10 9.86 -8.50
C ILE A 45 -24.39 10.31 -7.85
N VAL A 46 -25.48 9.56 -8.07
CA VAL A 46 -26.77 9.76 -7.40
C VAL A 46 -26.59 9.51 -5.91
N TRP A 47 -26.69 10.57 -5.12
CA TRP A 47 -26.47 10.50 -3.68
C TRP A 47 -27.74 10.22 -2.90
N ARG A 48 -28.83 10.97 -3.28
CA ARG A 48 -30.15 10.83 -2.68
C ARG A 48 -31.23 11.03 -3.73
N LEU A 49 -32.29 10.25 -3.65
CA LEU A 49 -33.51 10.42 -4.45
C LEU A 49 -34.62 11.01 -3.58
N HIS A 50 -35.36 12.01 -4.09
CA HIS A 50 -36.42 12.67 -3.33
C HIS A 50 -37.44 13.37 -4.26
N ASP A 51 -38.59 13.78 -3.68
CA ASP A 51 -39.65 14.46 -4.40
C ASP A 51 -39.73 15.97 -4.08
N ARG A 52 -38.86 16.46 -3.19
CA ARG A 52 -38.79 17.87 -2.80
C ARG A 52 -38.16 18.70 -3.92
N ARG A 53 -38.98 19.60 -4.52
CA ARG A 53 -38.48 20.53 -5.53
C ARG A 53 -37.57 21.58 -4.86
N PRO A 54 -36.34 21.81 -5.35
CA PRO A 54 -35.51 22.90 -4.85
C PRO A 54 -36.00 24.28 -5.35
N ASP A 55 -35.63 25.31 -4.61
CA ASP A 55 -36.01 26.73 -4.89
C ASP A 55 -35.19 27.36 -6.05
N PHE A 56 -34.99 26.62 -7.14
CA PHE A 56 -34.29 27.12 -8.33
C PHE A 56 -35.25 27.31 -9.49
N ARG A 57 -35.09 28.42 -10.24
CA ARG A 57 -35.92 28.70 -11.44
C ARG A 57 -35.76 27.63 -12.53
N ARG A 58 -34.56 27.06 -12.67
CA ARG A 58 -34.26 26.05 -13.70
C ARG A 58 -33.46 24.90 -13.11
N ILE A 59 -33.99 23.71 -13.20
CA ILE A 59 -33.35 22.47 -12.78
C ILE A 59 -33.02 21.70 -14.05
N LYS A 60 -31.77 21.29 -14.22
CA LYS A 60 -31.35 20.47 -15.36
C LYS A 60 -31.70 19.00 -15.13
N PRO A 61 -32.03 18.25 -16.19
CA PRO A 61 -32.30 16.83 -16.09
C PRO A 61 -30.99 16.02 -16.00
N VAL A 62 -31.10 14.82 -15.44
CA VAL A 62 -30.13 13.74 -15.66
C VAL A 62 -30.24 13.28 -17.11
N LEU A 63 -29.13 13.13 -17.81
CA LEU A 63 -29.13 12.78 -19.24
C LEU A 63 -29.28 11.28 -19.45
N ARG A 64 -28.43 10.48 -18.81
CA ARG A 64 -28.46 9.02 -18.84
C ARG A 64 -27.70 8.37 -17.70
N PRO A 65 -28.03 7.12 -17.31
CA PRO A 65 -27.20 6.32 -16.42
C PRO A 65 -25.90 5.87 -17.12
N LEU A 66 -24.86 5.61 -16.32
CA LEU A 66 -23.55 5.15 -16.76
C LEU A 66 -23.22 3.78 -16.17
N TYR A 67 -22.36 3.01 -16.86
CA TYR A 67 -21.76 1.72 -16.45
C TYR A 67 -22.72 0.56 -16.19
N GLY A 68 -24.03 0.74 -16.24
CA GLY A 68 -25.01 -0.35 -16.04
C GLY A 68 -24.94 -1.07 -14.69
N VAL A 69 -24.24 -0.51 -13.70
CA VAL A 69 -24.03 -1.09 -12.38
C VAL A 69 -24.07 0.02 -11.32
N GLN A 70 -24.54 -0.33 -10.11
CA GLN A 70 -24.45 0.54 -8.94
C GLN A 70 -23.00 0.58 -8.44
N LEU A 71 -22.38 1.75 -8.45
CA LEU A 71 -20.97 1.93 -8.05
C LEU A 71 -20.76 1.90 -6.54
N LEU A 72 -21.71 2.43 -5.76
CA LEU A 72 -21.62 2.55 -4.30
C LEU A 72 -22.85 1.95 -3.63
N GLY A 73 -22.60 1.03 -2.69
CA GLY A 73 -23.60 0.58 -1.74
C GLY A 73 -23.91 1.63 -0.66
N GLU A 74 -24.84 1.32 0.24
CA GLU A 74 -25.20 2.22 1.35
C GLU A 74 -24.03 2.44 2.31
N GLU A 75 -23.35 1.38 2.73
CA GLU A 75 -22.22 1.44 3.66
C GLU A 75 -21.07 2.28 3.09
N GLN A 76 -20.82 2.17 1.79
CA GLN A 76 -19.79 2.97 1.11
C GLN A 76 -20.17 4.44 1.05
N ARG A 77 -21.44 4.78 0.78
CA ARG A 77 -21.91 6.17 0.84
C ARG A 77 -21.77 6.74 2.23
N ARG A 78 -22.17 6.01 3.27
CA ARG A 78 -21.97 6.39 4.69
C ARG A 78 -20.49 6.57 5.03
N PHE A 79 -19.63 5.71 4.50
CA PHE A 79 -18.19 5.85 4.66
C PHE A 79 -17.65 7.13 4.00
N TRP A 80 -18.08 7.46 2.78
CA TRP A 80 -17.68 8.70 2.11
C TRP A 80 -18.19 9.95 2.85
N GLU A 81 -19.40 9.92 3.37
CA GLU A 81 -19.95 11.00 4.22
C GLU A 81 -19.12 11.22 5.47
N TRP A 82 -18.71 10.11 6.11
CA TRP A 82 -17.85 10.19 7.27
C TRP A 82 -16.49 10.79 6.92
N VAL A 83 -15.85 10.35 5.83
CA VAL A 83 -14.57 10.89 5.34
C VAL A 83 -14.70 12.38 5.05
N ALA A 84 -15.72 12.79 4.31
CA ALA A 84 -15.95 14.20 3.96
C ALA A 84 -16.14 15.05 5.22
N SER A 85 -16.98 14.58 6.14
CA SER A 85 -17.26 15.26 7.40
C SER A 85 -16.04 15.33 8.31
N TYR A 86 -15.33 14.20 8.50
CA TYR A 86 -14.20 14.11 9.44
C TYR A 86 -13.00 14.94 8.97
N TYR A 87 -12.63 14.83 7.70
CA TYR A 87 -11.48 15.52 7.12
C TYR A 87 -11.82 16.89 6.53
N MET A 88 -13.02 17.40 6.80
CA MET A 88 -13.47 18.74 6.43
C MET A 88 -13.29 19.04 4.94
N CYS A 89 -13.72 18.11 4.09
CA CYS A 89 -13.71 18.24 2.64
C CYS A 89 -15.11 17.99 2.06
N SER A 90 -15.30 18.23 0.77
CA SER A 90 -16.55 17.94 0.07
C SER A 90 -16.64 16.48 -0.39
N LEU A 91 -17.85 15.97 -0.59
CA LEU A 91 -18.08 14.65 -1.20
C LEU A 91 -17.47 14.55 -2.61
N GLY A 92 -17.46 15.64 -3.36
CA GLY A 92 -16.82 15.67 -4.68
C GLY A 92 -15.30 15.50 -4.63
N GLU A 93 -14.64 15.98 -3.56
CA GLU A 93 -13.23 15.72 -3.32
C GLU A 93 -12.99 14.26 -2.93
N VAL A 94 -13.88 13.65 -2.15
CA VAL A 94 -13.83 12.21 -1.88
C VAL A 94 -14.00 11.41 -3.18
N MET A 95 -14.99 11.75 -4.00
CA MET A 95 -15.20 11.12 -5.31
C MET A 95 -13.97 11.19 -6.21
N ARG A 96 -13.24 12.32 -6.20
CA ARG A 96 -12.01 12.48 -6.99
C ARG A 96 -10.94 11.46 -6.65
N VAL A 97 -10.78 11.15 -5.38
CA VAL A 97 -9.76 10.21 -4.88
C VAL A 97 -10.25 8.76 -4.96
N ALA A 98 -11.52 8.54 -4.69
CA ALA A 98 -12.11 7.22 -4.60
C ALA A 98 -12.29 6.52 -5.96
N LEU A 99 -12.71 7.27 -6.99
CA LEU A 99 -12.92 6.70 -8.32
C LEU A 99 -11.68 6.81 -9.20
N PRO A 100 -11.36 5.80 -10.03
CA PRO A 100 -10.36 5.87 -11.08
C PRO A 100 -10.61 7.05 -12.05
N ALA A 101 -9.55 7.57 -12.67
CA ALA A 101 -9.67 8.76 -13.53
C ALA A 101 -10.57 8.51 -14.75
N LEU A 102 -10.48 7.33 -15.38
CA LEU A 102 -11.31 6.98 -16.54
C LEU A 102 -12.80 6.80 -16.22
N MET A 103 -13.18 6.74 -14.94
CA MET A 103 -14.58 6.72 -14.52
C MET A 103 -15.15 8.13 -14.29
N LYS A 104 -14.35 9.15 -14.46
CA LYS A 104 -14.74 10.58 -14.27
C LYS A 104 -14.44 11.40 -15.51
N PRO A 105 -14.80 10.94 -16.73
CA PRO A 105 -14.64 11.78 -17.91
C PRO A 105 -15.39 13.10 -17.72
N SER A 106 -14.89 14.14 -18.35
CA SER A 106 -15.55 15.44 -18.46
C SER A 106 -15.33 16.00 -19.85
N GLY A 107 -16.28 16.75 -20.37
CA GLY A 107 -16.21 17.32 -21.70
C GLY A 107 -16.92 18.65 -21.80
N SER A 108 -16.63 19.41 -22.85
CA SER A 108 -17.35 20.63 -23.23
C SER A 108 -18.60 20.35 -24.09
N SER A 109 -18.70 19.11 -24.61
CA SER A 109 -19.86 18.58 -25.32
C SER A 109 -20.14 17.14 -24.86
N GLU A 110 -21.29 16.59 -25.21
CA GLU A 110 -21.63 15.18 -24.94
C GLU A 110 -20.78 14.22 -25.76
N GLU A 111 -20.38 14.63 -26.97
CA GLU A 111 -19.49 13.86 -27.85
C GLU A 111 -18.09 13.74 -27.25
N GLU A 112 -17.52 14.85 -26.76
CA GLU A 112 -16.22 14.84 -26.07
C GLU A 112 -16.26 13.98 -24.81
N PHE A 113 -17.35 14.07 -24.03
CA PHE A 113 -17.57 13.20 -22.88
C PHE A 113 -17.61 11.73 -23.30
N ALA A 114 -18.38 11.37 -24.35
CA ALA A 114 -18.52 10.00 -24.85
C ALA A 114 -17.19 9.44 -25.40
N ALA A 115 -16.35 10.28 -25.98
CA ALA A 115 -15.00 9.90 -26.42
C ALA A 115 -14.06 9.55 -25.23
N GLY A 116 -14.25 10.22 -24.08
CA GLY A 116 -13.53 9.94 -22.83
C GLY A 116 -14.12 8.82 -21.97
N GLU A 117 -15.32 8.30 -22.35
CA GLU A 117 -16.01 7.27 -21.59
C GLU A 117 -15.26 5.92 -21.68
N PHE A 118 -15.07 5.30 -20.53
CA PHE A 118 -14.41 4.01 -20.46
C PHE A 118 -15.21 2.93 -21.16
N ARG A 119 -14.58 2.22 -22.10
CA ARG A 119 -15.11 1.02 -22.74
C ARG A 119 -14.28 -0.18 -22.34
N PRO A 120 -14.89 -1.23 -21.76
CA PRO A 120 -14.21 -2.47 -21.46
C PRO A 120 -13.56 -3.07 -22.71
N ARG A 121 -12.49 -3.82 -22.55
CA ARG A 121 -11.94 -4.59 -23.66
C ARG A 121 -12.87 -5.71 -23.99
N SER A 122 -13.26 -5.81 -25.25
CA SER A 122 -13.90 -7.00 -25.79
C SER A 122 -12.84 -8.04 -26.14
N GLU A 123 -13.20 -9.28 -26.01
CA GLU A 123 -12.42 -10.43 -26.44
C GLU A 123 -13.30 -11.31 -27.29
N THR A 124 -12.77 -11.74 -28.44
CA THR A 124 -13.49 -12.67 -29.34
C THR A 124 -13.53 -14.05 -28.67
N TRP A 125 -14.71 -14.58 -28.52
CA TRP A 125 -14.97 -15.95 -28.07
C TRP A 125 -15.46 -16.79 -29.20
N PHE A 126 -15.01 -18.03 -29.29
CA PHE A 126 -15.41 -18.98 -30.29
C PHE A 126 -16.24 -20.12 -29.66
N SER A 127 -17.35 -20.47 -30.26
CA SER A 127 -18.20 -21.61 -29.89
C SER A 127 -18.51 -22.43 -31.10
N LEU A 128 -18.72 -23.74 -30.89
CA LEU A 128 -19.23 -24.61 -31.98
C LEU A 128 -20.67 -24.23 -32.29
N ARG A 129 -21.02 -24.22 -33.57
CA ARG A 129 -22.44 -24.14 -33.97
C ARG A 129 -23.21 -25.35 -33.52
N GLU A 130 -24.50 -25.19 -33.28
CA GLU A 130 -25.38 -26.19 -32.69
C GLU A 130 -25.38 -27.50 -33.46
N GLU A 131 -25.32 -27.45 -34.79
CA GLU A 131 -25.26 -28.61 -35.69
C GLU A 131 -23.98 -29.47 -35.52
N PHE A 132 -22.90 -28.92 -34.93
CA PHE A 132 -21.63 -29.63 -34.69
C PHE A 132 -21.39 -29.94 -33.20
N ARG A 133 -22.41 -29.86 -32.36
CA ARG A 133 -22.33 -30.24 -30.95
C ARG A 133 -22.66 -31.71 -30.68
N SER A 134 -23.03 -32.48 -31.72
CA SER A 134 -23.20 -33.94 -31.62
C SER A 134 -21.89 -34.64 -31.99
N GLU A 135 -21.56 -35.70 -31.28
CA GLU A 135 -20.34 -36.49 -31.47
C GLU A 135 -20.24 -37.02 -32.91
N GLU A 136 -21.33 -37.53 -33.49
CA GLU A 136 -21.39 -38.05 -34.87
C GLU A 136 -21.04 -36.98 -35.92
N ARG A 137 -21.66 -35.80 -35.80
CA ARG A 137 -21.43 -34.71 -36.75
C ARG A 137 -20.03 -34.11 -36.61
N LEU A 138 -19.49 -34.09 -35.41
CA LEU A 138 -18.15 -33.60 -35.16
C LEU A 138 -17.10 -34.55 -35.73
N HIS A 139 -17.28 -35.88 -35.61
CA HIS A 139 -16.41 -36.88 -36.22
C HIS A 139 -16.44 -36.81 -37.76
N GLU A 140 -17.62 -36.74 -38.40
CA GLU A 140 -17.74 -36.52 -39.84
C GLU A 140 -16.96 -35.26 -40.30
N LEU A 141 -17.04 -34.20 -39.51
CA LEU A 141 -16.31 -32.94 -39.81
C LEU A 141 -14.79 -33.10 -39.68
N PHE A 142 -14.32 -33.80 -38.65
CA PHE A 142 -12.91 -34.12 -38.48
C PHE A 142 -12.35 -34.95 -39.64
N GLU A 143 -13.04 -36.00 -40.06
CA GLU A 143 -12.63 -36.80 -41.22
C GLU A 143 -12.56 -35.96 -42.50
N LYS A 144 -13.55 -35.09 -42.71
CA LYS A 144 -13.62 -34.24 -43.89
C LYS A 144 -12.49 -33.19 -43.90
N LEU A 145 -12.16 -32.59 -42.75
CA LEU A 145 -11.11 -31.60 -42.64
C LEU A 145 -9.72 -32.22 -42.68
N GLY A 146 -9.52 -33.38 -42.07
CA GLY A 146 -8.22 -34.08 -42.05
C GLY A 146 -7.71 -34.40 -43.45
N ARG A 147 -8.63 -34.76 -44.39
CA ARG A 147 -8.29 -35.06 -45.78
C ARG A 147 -8.06 -33.81 -46.67
N ARG A 148 -8.66 -32.66 -46.34
CA ARG A 148 -8.72 -31.50 -47.27
C ARG A 148 -8.18 -30.19 -46.71
N ALA A 149 -8.03 -30.04 -45.40
CA ALA A 149 -7.69 -28.80 -44.76
C ALA A 149 -6.98 -29.00 -43.41
N PRO A 150 -5.73 -29.50 -43.35
CA PRO A 150 -5.07 -29.91 -42.11
C PRO A 150 -4.96 -28.79 -41.08
N ARG A 151 -4.70 -27.55 -41.46
CA ARG A 151 -4.66 -26.41 -40.52
C ARG A 151 -6.03 -26.13 -39.87
N GLN A 152 -7.14 -26.37 -40.58
CA GLN A 152 -8.49 -26.22 -40.02
C GLN A 152 -8.85 -27.40 -39.12
N TYR A 153 -8.33 -28.58 -39.41
CA TYR A 153 -8.42 -29.74 -38.54
C TYR A 153 -7.73 -29.48 -37.21
N GLU A 154 -6.49 -29.03 -37.22
CA GLU A 154 -5.73 -28.68 -36.03
C GLU A 154 -6.44 -27.58 -35.19
N ALA A 155 -6.95 -26.53 -35.84
CA ALA A 155 -7.71 -25.48 -35.19
C ALA A 155 -8.98 -25.97 -34.52
N LEU A 156 -9.72 -26.89 -35.18
CA LEU A 156 -10.94 -27.50 -34.62
C LEU A 156 -10.62 -28.42 -33.45
N LEU A 157 -9.51 -29.17 -33.55
CA LEU A 157 -9.02 -30.04 -32.49
C LEU A 157 -8.67 -29.22 -31.25
N GLU A 158 -7.97 -28.10 -31.43
CA GLU A 158 -7.61 -27.17 -30.35
C GLU A 158 -8.87 -26.60 -29.66
N ILE A 159 -9.88 -26.21 -30.44
CA ILE A 159 -11.16 -25.72 -29.91
C ILE A 159 -11.86 -26.79 -29.10
N VAL A 160 -11.97 -28.00 -29.61
CA VAL A 160 -12.66 -29.11 -28.93
C VAL A 160 -11.90 -29.51 -27.67
N ALA A 161 -10.59 -29.64 -27.73
CA ALA A 161 -9.74 -29.90 -26.55
C ALA A 161 -9.93 -28.89 -25.44
N ALA A 162 -10.05 -27.63 -25.80
CA ALA A 162 -10.23 -26.55 -24.82
C ALA A 162 -11.69 -26.47 -24.29
N LEU A 163 -12.66 -27.08 -24.94
CA LEU A 163 -14.04 -27.17 -24.46
C LEU A 163 -14.23 -28.33 -23.46
N LEU A 164 -13.38 -29.34 -23.50
CA LEU A 164 -13.49 -30.50 -22.61
C LEU A 164 -12.89 -30.20 -21.22
N PRO A 165 -13.49 -30.69 -20.14
CA PRO A 165 -12.94 -30.56 -18.82
C PRO A 165 -11.62 -31.33 -18.71
N ASP A 166 -10.61 -30.73 -18.10
CA ASP A 166 -9.28 -31.32 -17.86
C ASP A 166 -9.43 -32.65 -17.09
N PRO A 167 -8.95 -33.78 -17.61
CA PRO A 167 -9.09 -35.08 -16.98
C PRO A 167 -8.41 -35.15 -15.58
N GLN A 168 -7.49 -34.27 -15.27
CA GLN A 168 -6.89 -34.19 -13.94
C GLN A 168 -7.79 -33.51 -12.89
N ASN A 169 -8.86 -32.81 -13.29
CA ASN A 169 -9.81 -32.17 -12.39
C ASN A 169 -11.14 -32.95 -12.23
N ALA A 170 -11.36 -34.02 -12.97
CA ALA A 170 -12.61 -34.78 -12.95
C ALA A 170 -12.73 -35.79 -11.77
N ALA A 171 -11.72 -35.95 -10.93
CA ALA A 171 -11.70 -36.86 -9.79
C ALA A 171 -12.32 -36.32 -8.50
N GLY A 172 -13.22 -35.35 -8.56
CA GLY A 172 -13.70 -34.64 -7.36
C GLY A 172 -15.14 -34.13 -7.36
N ILE A 173 -16.06 -34.71 -8.15
CA ILE A 173 -17.49 -34.39 -8.07
C ILE A 173 -18.21 -35.54 -7.36
N PRO A 174 -18.73 -35.34 -6.12
CA PRO A 174 -19.68 -36.30 -5.56
C PRO A 174 -21.02 -36.14 -6.27
N ALA A 175 -21.54 -37.28 -6.77
CA ALA A 175 -22.86 -37.36 -7.37
C ALA A 175 -23.93 -36.87 -6.36
N SER A 176 -24.79 -35.96 -6.81
CA SER A 176 -25.94 -35.51 -6.06
C SER A 176 -26.97 -36.66 -5.97
N ASP A 177 -27.36 -36.96 -4.75
CA ASP A 177 -28.47 -37.85 -4.41
C ASP A 177 -29.78 -37.39 -5.07
N ASN A 178 -30.32 -38.26 -5.94
CA ASN A 178 -31.74 -38.44 -6.08
C ASN A 178 -32.05 -39.69 -6.90
N ALA A 179 -32.23 -40.84 -6.26
CA ALA A 179 -33.10 -41.90 -6.70
C ALA A 179 -33.40 -42.88 -5.55
N LEU A 180 -34.65 -42.97 -5.25
CA LEU A 180 -35.28 -43.82 -4.26
C LEU A 180 -35.00 -45.34 -4.44
N ALA A 181 -34.75 -45.97 -3.29
CA ALA A 181 -35.17 -47.27 -2.82
C ALA A 181 -35.23 -48.48 -3.78
N THR A 182 -34.42 -49.47 -3.48
CA THR A 182 -34.96 -50.82 -3.11
C THR A 182 -33.86 -51.75 -2.57
N THR A 183 -34.17 -52.28 -1.42
CA THR A 183 -33.74 -53.46 -0.66
C THR A 183 -32.86 -54.52 -1.34
N ALA A 184 -31.79 -55.00 -0.69
CA ALA A 184 -31.72 -56.33 -0.07
C ALA A 184 -30.31 -56.69 0.42
N ALA A 185 -30.30 -57.21 1.62
CA ALA A 185 -29.37 -57.91 2.46
C ALA A 185 -28.28 -58.83 1.86
N CYS A 186 -27.14 -58.87 2.56
CA CYS A 186 -26.43 -60.03 3.20
C CYS A 186 -24.97 -59.69 3.34
N SER A 187 -24.47 -59.56 4.54
CA SER A 187 -23.90 -60.49 5.53
C SER A 187 -22.41 -60.75 5.37
N ASP A 188 -21.72 -60.42 6.42
CA ASP A 188 -20.58 -61.06 7.11
C ASP A 188 -19.25 -61.43 6.42
N ALA A 189 -18.19 -60.94 6.90
CA ALA A 189 -17.12 -61.69 7.65
C ALA A 189 -15.84 -60.84 7.80
N THR A 190 -15.52 -60.36 8.97
CA THR A 190 -14.46 -60.69 9.91
C THR A 190 -13.00 -60.90 9.46
N CYS A 191 -12.12 -60.34 10.30
CA CYS A 191 -10.74 -60.73 10.67
C CYS A 191 -9.61 -60.07 9.86
N SER A 192 -8.75 -59.40 10.46
CA SER A 192 -7.86 -59.32 11.60
C SER A 192 -6.39 -59.15 11.16
N ASP A 193 -5.74 -58.17 11.79
CA ASP A 193 -4.32 -58.11 12.22
C ASP A 193 -3.21 -58.74 11.36
N VAL A 194 -2.15 -57.97 11.12
CA VAL A 194 -0.80 -58.22 11.58
C VAL A 194 0.17 -57.08 11.16
N VAL A 195 0.81 -56.46 12.17
CA VAL A 195 2.10 -55.77 12.07
C VAL A 195 3.21 -56.79 12.14
N PRO A 196 4.38 -56.68 11.51
CA PRO A 196 5.52 -56.42 12.32
C PRO A 196 6.60 -55.40 11.79
N GLU A 197 7.31 -55.01 12.78
CA GLU A 197 8.50 -54.14 12.86
C GLU A 197 9.75 -54.61 12.08
N ALA A 198 10.66 -53.64 11.90
CA ALA A 198 12.05 -53.54 12.28
C ALA A 198 13.18 -53.77 11.27
N ALA A 199 14.02 -52.75 11.22
CA ALA A 199 15.49 -52.74 11.33
C ALA A 199 16.37 -52.98 10.10
N GLY A 200 17.34 -52.08 9.93
CA GLY A 200 18.62 -52.39 9.32
C GLY A 200 19.30 -51.29 8.52
N THR A 201 20.07 -50.43 9.15
CA THR A 201 21.26 -49.77 8.59
C THR A 201 22.47 -50.72 8.69
N PRO A 202 23.68 -50.49 8.14
CA PRO A 202 24.31 -49.29 7.55
C PRO A 202 25.30 -49.56 6.37
N SER A 203 26.02 -48.47 6.03
CA SER A 203 27.45 -48.37 5.63
C SER A 203 27.87 -48.30 4.16
N ASP A 204 28.53 -47.18 3.92
CA ASP A 204 29.87 -46.92 3.36
C ASP A 204 30.14 -47.15 1.87
N THR A 205 30.63 -46.15 1.28
CA THR A 205 31.97 -45.84 0.74
C THR A 205 31.95 -45.02 -0.53
N ALA A 206 32.59 -43.89 -0.51
CA ALA A 206 33.19 -43.19 -1.64
C ALA A 206 34.40 -43.98 -2.17
N PRO A 207 35.08 -43.69 -3.29
CA PRO A 207 35.68 -42.39 -3.63
C PRO A 207 35.86 -42.03 -5.12
N MET A 208 36.17 -40.72 -5.31
CA MET A 208 37.27 -40.12 -6.12
C MET A 208 37.51 -40.41 -7.62
N ALA A 209 37.62 -39.38 -8.41
CA ALA A 209 38.69 -38.82 -9.24
C ALA A 209 38.12 -38.19 -10.51
N ALA A 210 38.32 -36.97 -10.80
CA ALA A 210 39.47 -36.14 -11.20
C ALA A 210 39.66 -36.04 -12.71
N ASP A 211 39.94 -34.77 -13.14
CA ASP A 211 40.66 -34.30 -14.33
C ASP A 211 39.84 -34.13 -15.61
N ALA A 212 40.02 -33.09 -16.44
CA ALA A 212 40.95 -31.97 -16.55
C ALA A 212 40.50 -31.03 -17.69
N VAL A 213 40.71 -29.75 -17.48
CA VAL A 213 41.41 -28.75 -18.36
C VAL A 213 41.12 -28.72 -19.85
N SER A 214 40.62 -27.59 -20.38
CA SER A 214 41.33 -26.72 -21.30
C SER A 214 40.52 -25.52 -21.75
N THR A 215 41.03 -24.33 -21.53
CA THR A 215 40.94 -23.12 -22.31
C THR A 215 41.98 -23.19 -23.45
N PRO A 216 42.10 -22.33 -24.47
CA PRO A 216 41.79 -20.89 -24.53
C PRO A 216 41.37 -20.31 -25.91
N THR A 217 41.19 -19.00 -25.89
CA THR A 217 41.67 -17.89 -26.79
C THR A 217 40.61 -17.13 -27.57
N SER A 218 40.47 -15.92 -27.14
CA SER A 218 40.77 -14.61 -27.81
C SER A 218 40.21 -14.30 -29.20
N GLY A 219 39.58 -13.12 -29.30
CA GLY A 219 39.39 -12.41 -30.55
C GLY A 219 38.37 -11.28 -30.48
N ASP A 220 38.84 -10.10 -30.13
CA ASP A 220 38.25 -8.79 -30.47
C ASP A 220 38.89 -8.32 -31.80
N PRO A 221 38.50 -7.24 -32.49
CA PRO A 221 37.43 -6.25 -32.28
C PRO A 221 36.75 -5.72 -33.59
N SER A 222 35.88 -4.76 -33.41
CA SER A 222 35.61 -3.57 -34.22
C SER A 222 34.43 -3.48 -35.19
N GLU A 223 33.78 -2.32 -35.04
CA GLU A 223 33.03 -1.49 -36.03
C GLU A 223 31.64 -1.96 -36.47
N SER A 224 30.63 -1.15 -36.57
CA SER A 224 30.31 0.27 -36.60
C SER A 224 28.81 0.44 -36.78
N PHE A 225 28.30 1.52 -36.23
CA PHE A 225 27.08 2.30 -36.56
C PHE A 225 26.09 1.81 -37.64
N SER A 226 24.81 1.79 -37.27
CA SER A 226 23.76 2.62 -37.86
C SER A 226 22.41 2.53 -37.18
N ASP A 227 21.76 3.67 -37.15
CA ASP A 227 20.48 4.10 -36.60
C ASP A 227 19.25 3.34 -37.15
N ASP A 228 18.18 3.61 -36.38
CA ASP A 228 16.76 3.54 -36.72
C ASP A 228 16.01 2.20 -36.56
N THR A 229 15.17 2.11 -35.54
CA THR A 229 13.72 2.22 -35.60
C THR A 229 13.07 1.80 -34.27
N ILE A 230 12.18 2.65 -33.85
CA ILE A 230 11.26 2.51 -32.69
C ILE A 230 10.42 1.25 -32.88
N GLY A 231 10.50 0.33 -31.92
CA GLY A 231 9.63 -0.85 -31.82
C GLY A 231 9.17 -1.01 -30.39
N GLU A 232 7.92 -0.63 -30.14
CA GLU A 232 7.19 -0.95 -28.91
C GLU A 232 7.18 -2.47 -28.67
N GLY A 233 7.81 -2.90 -27.59
CA GLY A 233 7.80 -4.29 -27.15
C GLY A 233 7.61 -4.37 -25.65
N ALA A 234 6.36 -4.20 -25.18
CA ALA A 234 5.98 -4.58 -23.83
C ALA A 234 5.86 -6.11 -23.76
N SER A 235 6.88 -6.78 -23.24
CA SER A 235 6.80 -8.19 -22.87
C SER A 235 6.02 -8.31 -21.56
N ALA A 236 4.80 -8.86 -21.64
CA ALA A 236 4.05 -9.40 -20.51
C ALA A 236 4.75 -10.67 -19.97
N PRO A 237 4.61 -10.98 -18.68
CA PRO A 237 5.19 -12.18 -18.12
C PRO A 237 4.52 -13.43 -18.70
N ALA A 238 5.33 -14.34 -19.19
CA ALA A 238 4.92 -15.64 -19.62
C ALA A 238 4.47 -16.48 -18.41
N SER A 239 3.16 -16.67 -18.26
CA SER A 239 2.53 -17.73 -17.48
C SER A 239 1.11 -18.02 -17.99
N ASP A 240 0.99 -18.25 -19.29
CA ASP A 240 -0.12 -19.01 -19.85
C ASP A 240 0.53 -20.01 -20.82
N ALA A 241 0.91 -21.16 -20.27
CA ALA A 241 1.32 -22.29 -21.08
C ALA A 241 0.13 -22.64 -21.99
N SER A 242 0.33 -22.45 -23.30
CA SER A 242 -0.61 -22.90 -24.31
C SER A 242 -0.89 -24.39 -24.09
N ILE A 243 -2.13 -24.75 -23.98
CA ILE A 243 -2.63 -26.16 -23.94
C ILE A 243 -2.22 -26.95 -25.20
N ALA A 244 -1.50 -26.32 -26.13
CA ALA A 244 -1.13 -26.87 -27.44
C ALA A 244 0.09 -27.81 -27.44
N ALA A 245 0.63 -28.24 -26.33
CA ALA A 245 1.72 -29.21 -26.28
C ALA A 245 1.23 -30.53 -25.73
N SER A 246 0.91 -31.47 -26.65
CA SER A 246 0.64 -32.90 -26.44
C SER A 246 -0.81 -33.37 -26.18
N CYS A 247 -1.79 -32.90 -26.93
CA CYS A 247 -3.02 -33.73 -27.06
C CYS A 247 -2.83 -34.74 -28.18
N ASP A 248 -2.76 -36.02 -27.86
CA ASP A 248 -2.87 -37.09 -28.84
C ASP A 248 -4.28 -37.00 -29.48
N ALA A 249 -4.32 -36.62 -30.77
CA ALA A 249 -5.57 -36.38 -31.50
C ALA A 249 -6.44 -37.65 -31.51
N GLU A 250 -5.83 -38.83 -31.54
CA GLU A 250 -6.50 -40.11 -31.50
C GLU A 250 -7.13 -40.39 -30.12
N ALA A 251 -6.46 -40.02 -29.04
CA ALA A 251 -6.99 -40.18 -27.68
C ALA A 251 -8.17 -39.23 -27.40
N LEU A 252 -8.14 -38.02 -27.95
CA LEU A 252 -9.20 -37.03 -27.79
C LEU A 252 -10.48 -37.42 -28.55
N LEU A 253 -10.33 -38.00 -29.74
CA LEU A 253 -11.44 -38.48 -30.56
C LEU A 253 -12.00 -39.83 -30.09
N ALA A 254 -11.26 -40.59 -29.29
CA ALA A 254 -11.71 -41.84 -28.67
C ALA A 254 -12.46 -41.65 -27.33
N ALA A 255 -12.38 -40.44 -26.74
CA ALA A 255 -13.10 -40.11 -25.51
C ALA A 255 -14.57 -39.69 -25.82
N PRO A 256 -15.55 -40.00 -24.96
CA PRO A 256 -16.92 -39.54 -25.16
C PRO A 256 -16.98 -38.00 -25.08
N LEU A 257 -17.62 -37.39 -26.10
CA LEU A 257 -17.75 -35.94 -26.22
C LEU A 257 -19.14 -35.48 -25.76
N PRO A 258 -19.32 -35.12 -24.46
CA PRO A 258 -20.64 -34.75 -23.95
C PRO A 258 -21.15 -33.47 -24.61
N PRO A 259 -22.39 -33.45 -25.14
CA PRO A 259 -22.97 -32.29 -25.83
C PRO A 259 -22.98 -31.01 -24.98
N GLU A 260 -23.12 -31.17 -23.68
CA GLU A 260 -23.08 -30.03 -22.72
C GLU A 260 -21.72 -29.34 -22.70
N ALA A 261 -20.60 -30.07 -22.75
CA ALA A 261 -19.26 -29.52 -22.83
C ALA A 261 -19.03 -28.82 -24.17
N LEU A 262 -19.50 -29.39 -25.27
CA LEU A 262 -19.40 -28.82 -26.62
C LEU A 262 -20.28 -27.57 -26.83
N ALA A 263 -21.22 -27.28 -25.93
CA ALA A 263 -22.01 -26.03 -25.93
C ALA A 263 -21.27 -24.83 -25.39
N GLY A 264 -20.09 -25.01 -24.80
CA GLY A 264 -19.25 -23.97 -24.27
C GLY A 264 -18.71 -22.98 -25.31
N ALA A 265 -18.05 -21.94 -24.84
CA ALA A 265 -17.35 -20.98 -25.68
C ALA A 265 -15.95 -20.72 -25.10
N ILE A 266 -14.96 -20.48 -25.96
CA ILE A 266 -13.56 -20.36 -25.62
C ILE A 266 -13.03 -18.98 -26.02
N PRO A 267 -12.31 -18.27 -25.16
CA PRO A 267 -11.71 -17.00 -25.51
C PRO A 267 -10.52 -17.19 -26.43
N ARG A 268 -10.36 -16.29 -27.39
CA ARG A 268 -9.29 -16.30 -28.41
C ARG A 268 -7.88 -16.52 -27.83
N ARG A 269 -7.61 -15.98 -26.63
CA ARG A 269 -6.29 -16.06 -25.97
C ARG A 269 -5.84 -17.49 -25.63
N LEU A 270 -6.78 -18.44 -25.52
CA LEU A 270 -6.47 -19.83 -25.23
C LEU A 270 -6.18 -20.65 -26.50
N LEU A 271 -6.35 -20.05 -27.68
CA LEU A 271 -6.12 -20.70 -28.97
C LEU A 271 -4.79 -20.22 -29.57
N ALA A 272 -3.88 -21.14 -29.86
CA ALA A 272 -2.63 -20.88 -30.57
C ALA A 272 -2.86 -20.62 -32.07
N THR A 273 -3.93 -21.17 -32.61
CA THR A 273 -4.30 -21.06 -34.05
C THR A 273 -4.40 -19.62 -34.51
N GLU A 274 -3.88 -19.33 -35.71
CA GLU A 274 -3.91 -18.01 -36.33
C GLU A 274 -5.32 -17.53 -36.69
N ARG A 275 -5.59 -16.19 -36.57
CA ARG A 275 -6.90 -15.59 -36.92
C ARG A 275 -7.45 -15.95 -38.27
N PRO A 276 -6.70 -16.01 -39.39
CA PRO A 276 -7.23 -16.36 -40.71
C PRO A 276 -7.86 -17.74 -40.77
N VAL A 277 -7.30 -18.71 -40.03
CA VAL A 277 -7.82 -20.08 -39.98
C VAL A 277 -9.14 -20.14 -39.24
N LEU A 278 -9.26 -19.45 -38.12
CA LEU A 278 -10.49 -19.33 -37.36
C LEU A 278 -11.59 -18.64 -38.18
N HIS A 279 -11.28 -17.57 -38.90
CA HIS A 279 -12.25 -16.93 -39.82
C HIS A 279 -12.70 -17.84 -40.95
N GLN A 280 -11.84 -18.74 -41.42
CA GLN A 280 -12.26 -19.72 -42.42
C GLN A 280 -13.24 -20.75 -41.86
N LEU A 281 -13.05 -21.22 -40.61
CA LEU A 281 -13.99 -22.09 -39.90
C LEU A 281 -15.33 -21.39 -39.64
N GLU A 282 -15.28 -20.10 -39.29
CA GLU A 282 -16.47 -19.28 -39.12
C GLU A 282 -17.26 -19.11 -40.45
N ARG A 283 -16.58 -18.77 -41.57
CA ARG A 283 -17.20 -18.66 -42.88
C ARG A 283 -17.82 -19.99 -43.37
N LYS A 284 -17.24 -21.11 -42.97
CA LYS A 284 -17.78 -22.46 -43.25
C LYS A 284 -18.94 -22.83 -42.34
N GLY A 285 -19.30 -21.98 -41.41
CA GLY A 285 -20.41 -22.23 -40.47
C GLY A 285 -20.09 -23.25 -39.39
N VAL A 286 -18.80 -23.58 -39.14
CA VAL A 286 -18.39 -24.57 -38.14
C VAL A 286 -18.38 -23.93 -36.72
N ILE A 287 -17.82 -22.74 -36.62
CA ILE A 287 -17.76 -21.99 -35.38
C ILE A 287 -18.52 -20.68 -35.50
N ARG A 288 -18.83 -20.10 -34.37
CA ARG A 288 -19.40 -18.75 -34.23
C ARG A 288 -18.46 -17.92 -33.40
N ALA A 289 -18.10 -16.71 -33.89
CA ALA A 289 -17.35 -15.71 -33.15
C ALA A 289 -18.32 -14.75 -32.48
N GLU A 290 -18.10 -14.48 -31.19
CA GLU A 290 -18.87 -13.52 -30.41
C GLU A 290 -17.89 -12.61 -29.69
N GLU A 291 -18.08 -11.29 -29.78
CA GLU A 291 -17.37 -10.33 -28.96
C GLU A 291 -18.02 -10.29 -27.57
N ARG A 292 -17.28 -10.72 -26.56
CA ARG A 292 -17.69 -10.65 -25.15
C ARG A 292 -16.78 -9.72 -24.37
N GLU A 293 -17.33 -9.02 -23.40
CA GLU A 293 -16.53 -8.29 -22.45
C GLU A 293 -15.56 -9.27 -21.74
N ARG A 294 -14.27 -8.95 -21.73
CA ARG A 294 -13.25 -9.76 -21.08
C ARG A 294 -13.54 -9.82 -19.58
N GLN A 295 -14.08 -10.93 -19.13
CA GLN A 295 -14.21 -11.20 -17.71
C GLN A 295 -12.91 -11.83 -17.20
N PRO A 296 -12.35 -11.37 -16.08
CA PRO A 296 -11.32 -12.11 -15.35
C PRO A 296 -11.95 -13.46 -14.95
N GLY A 297 -11.19 -14.55 -15.12
CA GLY A 297 -11.67 -15.91 -14.86
C GLY A 297 -12.41 -16.03 -13.53
N ALA A 298 -13.49 -16.79 -13.52
CA ALA A 298 -14.23 -17.12 -12.30
C ALA A 298 -13.27 -17.76 -11.29
N ALA A 299 -13.34 -17.32 -10.04
CA ALA A 299 -12.51 -17.85 -8.97
C ALA A 299 -12.84 -19.34 -8.79
N GLN A 300 -11.91 -20.22 -9.18
CA GLN A 300 -12.02 -21.64 -8.91
C GLN A 300 -12.03 -21.90 -7.41
N ASP A 301 -12.68 -22.97 -7.00
CA ASP A 301 -12.76 -23.39 -5.59
C ASP A 301 -11.38 -23.93 -5.15
N VAL A 302 -10.51 -23.01 -4.72
CA VAL A 302 -9.12 -23.32 -4.35
C VAL A 302 -9.08 -23.75 -2.89
N ARG A 303 -8.68 -24.98 -2.63
CA ARG A 303 -8.29 -25.41 -1.28
C ARG A 303 -7.00 -24.68 -0.90
N PHE A 304 -7.08 -23.71 0.00
CA PHE A 304 -5.93 -22.93 0.47
C PHE A 304 -4.93 -23.82 1.22
N ARG A 305 -3.70 -23.90 0.74
CA ARG A 305 -2.59 -24.53 1.51
C ARG A 305 -2.04 -23.50 2.49
N LEU A 306 -2.56 -23.54 3.72
CA LEU A 306 -2.16 -22.60 4.76
C LEU A 306 -0.81 -22.99 5.36
N PRO A 307 0.05 -22.01 5.73
CA PRO A 307 1.30 -22.27 6.46
C PRO A 307 0.99 -22.83 7.86
N THR A 308 1.86 -23.71 8.36
CA THR A 308 1.75 -24.20 9.72
C THR A 308 2.13 -23.10 10.70
N LEU A 309 1.27 -22.84 11.68
CA LEU A 309 1.53 -21.87 12.74
C LEU A 309 2.40 -22.46 13.85
N SER A 310 3.31 -21.64 14.38
CA SER A 310 3.97 -21.98 15.64
C SER A 310 2.96 -21.97 16.80
N PRO A 311 3.27 -22.63 17.94
CA PRO A 311 2.38 -22.59 19.12
C PRO A 311 2.04 -21.18 19.59
N ALA A 312 2.98 -20.23 19.52
CA ALA A 312 2.77 -18.83 19.87
C ALA A 312 1.82 -18.14 18.90
N GLN A 313 1.99 -18.34 17.58
CA GLN A 313 1.11 -17.82 16.56
C GLN A 313 -0.31 -18.39 16.67
N GLY A 314 -0.44 -19.69 16.97
CA GLY A 314 -1.72 -20.35 17.21
C GLY A 314 -2.47 -19.74 18.40
N ARG A 315 -1.81 -19.52 19.53
CA ARG A 315 -2.38 -18.82 20.70
C ARG A 315 -2.83 -17.41 20.33
N CYS A 316 -2.01 -16.65 19.61
CA CYS A 316 -2.38 -15.30 19.16
C CYS A 316 -3.61 -15.30 18.24
N LEU A 317 -3.69 -16.24 17.30
CA LEU A 317 -4.84 -16.38 16.40
C LEU A 317 -6.14 -16.65 17.19
N THR A 318 -6.09 -17.54 18.18
CA THR A 318 -7.24 -17.81 19.08
C THR A 318 -7.66 -16.56 19.85
N GLN A 319 -6.72 -15.84 20.46
CA GLN A 319 -7.00 -14.60 21.18
C GLN A 319 -7.61 -13.52 20.28
N ILE A 320 -7.13 -13.40 19.02
CA ILE A 320 -7.71 -12.43 18.07
C ILE A 320 -9.17 -12.78 17.78
N ARG A 321 -9.49 -14.06 17.55
CA ARG A 321 -10.89 -14.50 17.31
C ARG A 321 -11.80 -14.20 18.50
N GLU A 322 -11.35 -14.45 19.71
CA GLU A 322 -12.08 -14.15 20.93
C GLU A 322 -12.33 -12.65 21.08
N LEU A 323 -11.32 -11.82 20.81
CA LEU A 323 -11.44 -10.37 20.89
C LEU A 323 -12.36 -9.79 19.81
N PHE A 324 -12.38 -10.37 18.61
CA PHE A 324 -13.32 -9.97 17.55
C PHE A 324 -14.78 -10.20 17.91
N ALA A 325 -15.10 -11.14 18.81
CA ALA A 325 -16.46 -11.32 19.30
C ALA A 325 -17.01 -10.08 20.05
N SER A 326 -16.15 -9.24 20.61
CA SER A 326 -16.55 -8.07 21.42
C SER A 326 -15.94 -6.74 20.96
N ARG A 327 -15.04 -6.74 20.00
CA ARG A 327 -14.28 -5.57 19.53
C ARG A 327 -14.22 -5.52 18.03
N THR A 328 -14.44 -4.34 17.46
CA THR A 328 -14.23 -4.11 16.02
C THR A 328 -12.74 -4.12 15.66
N GLY A 329 -11.86 -3.62 16.54
CA GLY A 329 -10.43 -3.49 16.27
C GLY A 329 -9.56 -4.26 17.26
N VAL A 330 -8.51 -4.90 16.75
CA VAL A 330 -7.49 -5.59 17.52
C VAL A 330 -6.09 -5.13 17.07
N LEU A 331 -5.24 -4.78 18.03
CA LEU A 331 -3.81 -4.55 17.81
C LEU A 331 -3.06 -5.87 17.97
N LEU A 332 -2.39 -6.32 16.92
CA LEU A 332 -1.38 -7.38 16.96
C LEU A 332 0.01 -6.74 17.07
N HIS A 333 0.51 -6.63 18.29
CA HIS A 333 1.87 -6.17 18.57
C HIS A 333 2.84 -7.34 18.49
N GLY A 334 3.50 -7.49 17.35
CA GLY A 334 4.43 -8.60 17.12
C GLY A 334 5.83 -8.10 16.76
N VAL A 335 6.85 -8.60 17.45
CA VAL A 335 8.25 -8.22 17.16
C VAL A 335 8.60 -8.44 15.67
N THR A 336 9.62 -7.76 15.18
CA THR A 336 10.09 -7.94 13.80
C THR A 336 10.52 -9.39 13.57
N GLY A 337 10.03 -10.02 12.50
CA GLY A 337 10.31 -11.42 12.20
C GLY A 337 9.52 -12.43 13.04
N SER A 338 8.45 -12.04 13.73
CA SER A 338 7.57 -12.95 14.49
C SER A 338 6.59 -13.74 13.62
N GLY A 339 6.49 -13.43 12.34
CA GLY A 339 5.54 -14.09 11.44
C GLY A 339 4.10 -13.62 11.62
N LYS A 340 3.87 -12.32 11.78
CA LYS A 340 2.52 -11.73 11.78
C LYS A 340 1.72 -12.08 10.53
N THR A 341 2.40 -12.17 9.40
CA THR A 341 1.79 -12.47 8.09
C THR A 341 1.12 -13.84 8.07
N GLU A 342 1.66 -14.85 8.76
CA GLU A 342 1.04 -16.17 8.90
C GLU A 342 -0.33 -16.09 9.59
N ILE A 343 -0.43 -15.28 10.64
CA ILE A 343 -1.71 -15.04 11.33
C ILE A 343 -2.70 -14.35 10.38
N TYR A 344 -2.24 -13.35 9.60
CA TYR A 344 -3.08 -12.69 8.59
C TYR A 344 -3.64 -13.69 7.58
N ILE A 345 -2.78 -14.57 7.04
CA ILE A 345 -3.17 -15.59 6.05
C ILE A 345 -4.30 -16.48 6.59
N HIS A 346 -4.21 -16.91 7.84
CA HIS A 346 -5.27 -17.73 8.44
C HIS A 346 -6.60 -16.99 8.58
N LEU A 347 -6.58 -15.74 9.05
CA LEU A 347 -7.78 -14.91 9.19
C LEU A 347 -8.39 -14.58 7.82
N ILE A 348 -7.57 -14.28 6.82
CA ILE A 348 -7.99 -14.05 5.43
C ILE A 348 -8.69 -15.30 4.89
N ALA A 349 -8.06 -16.46 5.02
CA ALA A 349 -8.64 -17.71 4.54
C ALA A 349 -9.99 -18.05 5.20
N GLU A 350 -10.14 -17.79 6.49
CA GLU A 350 -11.40 -18.00 7.21
C GLU A 350 -12.51 -17.08 6.69
N THR A 351 -12.17 -15.83 6.43
CA THR A 351 -13.13 -14.82 5.95
C THR A 351 -13.58 -15.17 4.53
N LEU A 352 -12.63 -15.51 3.65
CA LEU A 352 -12.92 -15.90 2.26
C LEU A 352 -13.77 -17.18 2.16
N ARG A 353 -13.56 -18.18 3.06
CA ARG A 353 -14.40 -19.39 3.09
C ARG A 353 -15.87 -19.11 3.44
N ARG A 354 -16.15 -17.98 4.10
CA ARG A 354 -17.52 -17.53 4.37
C ARG A 354 -18.13 -16.74 3.20
N GLY A 355 -17.38 -16.54 2.13
CA GLY A 355 -17.79 -15.72 0.99
C GLY A 355 -17.73 -14.21 1.27
N ASP A 356 -17.01 -13.80 2.28
CA ASP A 356 -16.85 -12.39 2.67
C ASP A 356 -15.58 -11.77 2.08
N ASP A 357 -15.59 -10.45 1.90
CA ASP A 357 -14.48 -9.70 1.31
C ASP A 357 -13.41 -9.35 2.35
N VAL A 358 -12.17 -9.37 1.90
CA VAL A 358 -10.99 -9.04 2.69
C VAL A 358 -10.18 -7.92 2.03
N LEU A 359 -9.75 -6.96 2.84
CA LEU A 359 -8.82 -5.91 2.43
C LEU A 359 -7.54 -5.99 3.28
N LEU A 360 -6.41 -6.27 2.64
CA LEU A 360 -5.08 -6.16 3.24
C LEU A 360 -4.43 -4.84 2.79
N LEU A 361 -4.33 -3.91 3.71
CA LEU A 361 -3.61 -2.65 3.50
C LEU A 361 -2.15 -2.81 3.90
N VAL A 362 -1.27 -2.42 2.99
CA VAL A 362 0.18 -2.40 3.20
C VAL A 362 0.75 -1.05 2.80
N PRO A 363 1.86 -0.58 3.40
CA PRO A 363 2.56 0.60 2.92
C PRO A 363 2.96 0.43 1.45
N GLU A 364 2.85 1.49 0.66
CA GLU A 364 3.08 1.43 -0.80
C GLU A 364 4.46 0.85 -1.17
N ILE A 365 5.48 1.12 -0.35
CA ILE A 365 6.83 0.58 -0.52
C ILE A 365 6.91 -0.91 -0.14
N ALA A 366 6.06 -1.36 0.80
CA ALA A 366 6.02 -2.76 1.25
C ALA A 366 5.19 -3.67 0.33
N LEU A 367 4.47 -3.11 -0.65
CA LEU A 367 3.76 -3.86 -1.69
C LEU A 367 4.80 -4.42 -2.69
N THR A 368 5.65 -5.32 -2.20
CA THR A 368 6.71 -5.95 -2.97
C THR A 368 6.18 -7.15 -3.76
N ALA A 369 6.86 -7.49 -4.85
CA ALA A 369 6.55 -8.70 -5.61
C ALA A 369 6.53 -9.94 -4.71
N GLN A 370 7.43 -10.04 -3.73
CA GLN A 370 7.49 -11.16 -2.79
C GLN A 370 6.22 -11.34 -1.94
N LEU A 371 5.62 -10.24 -1.46
CA LEU A 371 4.37 -10.32 -0.70
C LEU A 371 3.23 -10.76 -1.60
N VAL A 372 3.14 -10.17 -2.79
CA VAL A 372 2.10 -10.48 -3.78
C VAL A 372 2.21 -11.94 -4.22
N GLU A 373 3.39 -12.40 -4.66
CA GLU A 373 3.65 -13.80 -5.04
C GLU A 373 3.32 -14.79 -3.92
N ARG A 374 3.63 -14.41 -2.67
CA ARG A 374 3.29 -15.22 -1.51
C ARG A 374 1.78 -15.36 -1.34
N MET A 375 1.02 -14.28 -1.48
CA MET A 375 -0.44 -14.30 -1.41
C MET A 375 -1.05 -15.05 -2.58
N GLU A 376 -0.57 -14.84 -3.80
CA GLU A 376 -1.01 -15.55 -5.00
C GLU A 376 -0.74 -17.06 -4.93
N ARG A 377 0.40 -17.47 -4.36
CA ARG A 377 0.72 -18.90 -4.15
C ARG A 377 -0.27 -19.60 -3.21
N ILE A 378 -0.86 -18.86 -2.25
CA ILE A 378 -1.80 -19.41 -1.26
C ILE A 378 -3.25 -19.28 -1.73
N PHE A 379 -3.62 -18.12 -2.27
CA PHE A 379 -5.01 -17.76 -2.58
C PHE A 379 -5.32 -17.78 -4.09
N GLY A 380 -4.30 -18.02 -4.93
CA GLY A 380 -4.45 -18.12 -6.37
C GLY A 380 -5.01 -16.84 -7.01
N SER A 381 -5.90 -17.01 -7.97
CA SER A 381 -6.53 -15.93 -8.74
C SER A 381 -7.48 -15.03 -7.94
N ARG A 382 -7.76 -15.35 -6.66
CA ARG A 382 -8.58 -14.50 -5.78
C ARG A 382 -7.85 -13.24 -5.34
N VAL A 383 -6.51 -13.19 -5.45
CA VAL A 383 -5.73 -12.03 -5.07
C VAL A 383 -5.88 -10.92 -6.10
N THR A 384 -6.43 -9.81 -5.68
CA THR A 384 -6.50 -8.58 -6.48
C THR A 384 -5.52 -7.55 -5.91
N VAL A 385 -4.51 -7.17 -6.69
CA VAL A 385 -3.53 -6.15 -6.29
C VAL A 385 -3.99 -4.79 -6.76
N TYR A 386 -4.00 -3.78 -5.85
CA TYR A 386 -4.45 -2.43 -6.18
C TYR A 386 -3.55 -1.34 -5.58
N HIS A 387 -2.88 -0.57 -6.46
CA HIS A 387 -1.98 0.51 -6.07
C HIS A 387 -1.87 1.60 -7.15
N SER A 388 -1.21 2.72 -6.82
CA SER A 388 -1.08 3.91 -7.68
C SER A 388 -0.29 3.68 -8.97
N ARG A 389 0.56 2.63 -9.05
CA ARG A 389 1.37 2.30 -10.23
C ARG A 389 0.62 1.49 -11.29
N LEU A 390 -0.57 0.96 -10.96
CA LEU A 390 -1.42 0.34 -11.97
C LEU A 390 -1.87 1.38 -13.00
N THR A 391 -1.99 0.96 -14.26
CA THR A 391 -2.56 1.82 -15.29
C THR A 391 -3.98 2.23 -14.93
N GLU A 392 -4.40 3.43 -15.33
CA GLU A 392 -5.77 3.90 -15.06
C GLU A 392 -6.83 2.95 -15.62
N ARG A 393 -6.51 2.28 -16.75
CA ARG A 393 -7.38 1.26 -17.32
C ARG A 393 -7.52 0.04 -16.40
N ALA A 394 -6.42 -0.50 -15.92
CA ALA A 394 -6.44 -1.65 -15.00
C ALA A 394 -7.17 -1.32 -13.70
N ARG A 395 -6.98 -0.10 -13.17
CA ARG A 395 -7.70 0.40 -11.98
C ARG A 395 -9.20 0.47 -12.22
N THR A 396 -9.62 0.93 -13.39
CA THR A 396 -11.03 1.04 -13.78
C THR A 396 -11.66 -0.34 -13.99
N GLU A 397 -10.98 -1.25 -14.69
CA GLU A 397 -11.43 -2.62 -14.90
C GLU A 397 -11.62 -3.34 -13.55
N THR A 398 -10.64 -3.20 -12.65
CA THR A 398 -10.73 -3.75 -11.27
C THR A 398 -11.91 -3.18 -10.51
N TYR A 399 -12.11 -1.85 -10.54
CA TYR A 399 -13.21 -1.19 -9.84
C TYR A 399 -14.58 -1.70 -10.33
N LEU A 400 -14.80 -1.73 -11.65
CA LEU A 400 -16.06 -2.21 -12.24
C LEU A 400 -16.29 -3.70 -12.02
N ARG A 401 -15.23 -4.52 -12.02
CA ARG A 401 -15.32 -5.93 -11.66
C ARG A 401 -15.82 -6.11 -10.23
N LEU A 402 -15.22 -5.39 -9.29
CA LEU A 402 -15.63 -5.45 -7.89
C LEU A 402 -17.06 -4.94 -7.66
N CYS A 403 -17.54 -3.96 -8.43
CA CYS A 403 -18.94 -3.54 -8.38
C CYS A 403 -19.94 -4.66 -8.75
N ARG A 404 -19.51 -5.62 -9.59
CA ARG A 404 -20.32 -6.75 -10.03
C ARG A 404 -20.16 -8.00 -9.16
N SER A 405 -19.16 -7.99 -8.27
CA SER A 405 -18.87 -9.12 -7.38
C SER A 405 -19.93 -9.28 -6.29
N GLU A 406 -20.27 -10.53 -6.00
CA GLU A 406 -21.20 -10.90 -4.92
C GLU A 406 -20.50 -11.15 -3.57
N GLY A 407 -19.15 -11.07 -3.54
CA GLY A 407 -18.31 -11.26 -2.35
C GLY A 407 -17.21 -12.30 -2.54
N GLY A 408 -16.44 -12.55 -1.48
CA GLY A 408 -15.30 -13.48 -1.50
C GLY A 408 -14.06 -12.91 -2.19
N GLU A 409 -13.97 -11.58 -2.28
CA GLU A 409 -12.86 -10.87 -2.88
C GLU A 409 -11.72 -10.66 -1.88
N PHE A 410 -10.50 -10.90 -2.33
CA PHE A 410 -9.30 -10.58 -1.55
C PHE A 410 -8.48 -9.49 -2.25
N VAL A 411 -8.47 -8.31 -1.67
CA VAL A 411 -7.71 -7.18 -2.19
C VAL A 411 -6.48 -6.92 -1.33
N VAL A 412 -5.31 -6.87 -1.97
CA VAL A 412 -4.05 -6.40 -1.39
C VAL A 412 -3.72 -5.03 -1.99
N GLY A 413 -3.58 -4.01 -1.16
CA GLY A 413 -3.36 -2.69 -1.73
C GLY A 413 -2.78 -1.65 -0.79
N ALA A 414 -2.42 -0.50 -1.37
CA ALA A 414 -2.04 0.69 -0.64
C ALA A 414 -3.28 1.46 -0.14
N ARG A 415 -3.06 2.59 0.50
CA ARG A 415 -4.13 3.43 1.10
C ARG A 415 -5.36 3.67 0.21
N SER A 416 -5.18 3.79 -1.13
CA SER A 416 -6.29 4.04 -2.06
C SER A 416 -7.24 2.84 -2.25
N ALA A 417 -6.78 1.63 -1.94
CA ALA A 417 -7.60 0.42 -2.03
C ALA A 417 -8.80 0.43 -1.05
N LEU A 418 -8.74 1.28 -0.02
CA LEU A 418 -9.82 1.45 0.95
C LEU A 418 -11.14 1.96 0.33
N PHE A 419 -11.08 2.63 -0.81
CA PHE A 419 -12.27 3.16 -1.51
C PHE A 419 -12.85 2.20 -2.55
N LEU A 420 -12.30 0.99 -2.69
CA LEU A 420 -12.84 -0.02 -3.60
C LEU A 420 -14.22 -0.51 -3.16
N PRO A 421 -15.10 -0.85 -4.11
CA PRO A 421 -16.49 -1.20 -3.85
C PRO A 421 -16.64 -2.65 -3.34
N LEU A 422 -16.01 -2.96 -2.21
CA LEU A 422 -16.15 -4.24 -1.51
C LEU A 422 -17.48 -4.24 -0.75
N ARG A 423 -18.43 -5.07 -1.20
CA ARG A 423 -19.81 -5.06 -0.65
C ARG A 423 -19.94 -5.84 0.65
N ARG A 424 -19.13 -6.88 0.83
CA ARG A 424 -19.16 -7.78 1.98
C ARG A 424 -17.88 -7.69 2.81
N LEU A 425 -17.33 -6.48 2.97
CA LEU A 425 -16.09 -6.26 3.68
C LEU A 425 -16.22 -6.65 5.16
N ARG A 426 -15.62 -7.78 5.55
CA ARG A 426 -15.68 -8.30 6.93
C ARG A 426 -14.34 -8.31 7.63
N LEU A 427 -13.24 -8.24 6.89
CA LEU A 427 -11.91 -8.17 7.48
C LEU A 427 -11.06 -7.11 6.79
N VAL A 428 -10.53 -6.18 7.57
CA VAL A 428 -9.47 -5.27 7.12
C VAL A 428 -8.22 -5.57 7.94
N VAL A 429 -7.14 -5.90 7.27
CA VAL A 429 -5.82 -6.03 7.91
C VAL A 429 -4.99 -4.82 7.51
N VAL A 430 -4.41 -4.11 8.48
CA VAL A 430 -3.50 -2.98 8.25
C VAL A 430 -2.14 -3.39 8.75
N ASP A 431 -1.25 -3.77 7.86
CA ASP A 431 0.12 -4.12 8.22
C ASP A 431 0.99 -2.88 8.36
N GLU A 432 1.95 -2.93 9.28
CA GLU A 432 2.78 -1.77 9.66
C GLU A 432 1.93 -0.51 9.92
N GLU A 433 0.89 -0.62 10.77
CA GLU A 433 -0.16 0.40 10.97
C GLU A 433 0.37 1.79 11.35
N HIS A 434 1.58 1.85 11.89
CA HIS A 434 2.26 3.07 12.27
C HIS A 434 2.84 3.85 11.07
N ASP A 435 2.82 3.26 9.87
CA ASP A 435 3.48 3.86 8.71
C ASP A 435 2.83 5.18 8.27
N THR A 436 3.68 6.19 8.08
CA THR A 436 3.21 7.53 7.67
C THR A 436 2.63 7.58 6.26
N SER A 437 2.90 6.59 5.40
CA SER A 437 2.35 6.53 4.04
C SER A 437 0.84 6.30 4.00
N TYR A 438 0.23 5.87 5.10
CA TYR A 438 -1.23 5.78 5.22
C TYR A 438 -1.91 7.14 5.27
N LYS A 439 -1.20 8.22 5.62
CA LYS A 439 -1.72 9.58 5.54
C LYS A 439 -1.57 10.16 4.14
N GLN A 440 -2.66 10.62 3.55
CA GLN A 440 -2.65 11.41 2.32
C GLN A 440 -2.40 12.88 2.64
N SER A 441 -1.38 13.47 2.01
CA SER A 441 -1.05 14.89 2.19
C SER A 441 -1.78 15.77 1.17
N ASP A 442 -1.84 15.31 -0.09
CA ASP A 442 -2.47 16.02 -1.21
C ASP A 442 -2.89 15.01 -2.29
N PRO A 443 -4.00 15.20 -3.00
CA PRO A 443 -5.06 16.21 -2.77
C PRO A 443 -5.96 15.89 -1.56
N ALA A 444 -6.94 16.78 -1.28
CA ALA A 444 -8.05 16.45 -0.36
C ALA A 444 -8.92 15.29 -0.94
N PRO A 445 -9.50 14.45 -0.07
CA PRO A 445 -9.40 14.39 1.40
C PRO A 445 -7.99 14.01 1.88
N ARG A 446 -7.53 14.70 2.93
CA ARG A 446 -6.26 14.39 3.60
C ARG A 446 -6.46 13.32 4.67
N TYR A 447 -6.95 12.17 4.24
CA TYR A 447 -7.34 11.07 5.12
C TYR A 447 -6.13 10.24 5.59
N ASN A 448 -6.30 9.56 6.73
CA ASN A 448 -5.41 8.50 7.17
C ASN A 448 -6.10 7.14 6.95
N ALA A 449 -5.53 6.29 6.09
CA ALA A 449 -6.16 5.03 5.70
C ALA A 449 -6.29 4.04 6.86
N ARG A 450 -5.35 4.02 7.83
CA ARG A 450 -5.47 3.23 9.06
C ARG A 450 -6.73 3.60 9.85
N ASP A 451 -6.92 4.89 10.11
CA ASP A 451 -8.05 5.37 10.91
C ASP A 451 -9.38 5.20 10.15
N CYS A 452 -9.35 5.43 8.83
CA CYS A 452 -10.48 5.16 7.95
C CYS A 452 -10.83 3.67 7.88
N ALA A 453 -9.85 2.76 7.92
CA ALA A 453 -10.06 1.31 7.93
C ALA A 453 -10.86 0.86 9.17
N VAL A 454 -10.57 1.45 10.34
CA VAL A 454 -11.34 1.16 11.57
C VAL A 454 -12.81 1.56 11.42
N VAL A 455 -13.06 2.71 10.81
CA VAL A 455 -14.43 3.20 10.58
C VAL A 455 -15.14 2.39 9.50
N ALA A 456 -14.46 2.09 8.39
CA ALA A 456 -14.99 1.24 7.35
C ALA A 456 -15.39 -0.14 7.91
N ALA A 457 -14.50 -0.82 8.63
CA ALA A 457 -14.81 -2.10 9.26
C ALA A 457 -16.05 -2.00 10.16
N SER A 458 -16.19 -0.93 10.96
CA SER A 458 -17.37 -0.71 11.81
C SER A 458 -18.64 -0.52 10.99
N LEU A 459 -18.62 0.26 9.90
CA LEU A 459 -19.79 0.52 9.05
C LEU A 459 -20.26 -0.73 8.31
N PHE A 460 -19.32 -1.56 7.88
CA PHE A 460 -19.61 -2.83 7.19
C PHE A 460 -19.90 -4.00 8.17
N GLY A 461 -19.88 -3.76 9.49
CA GLY A 461 -20.07 -4.80 10.50
C GLY A 461 -18.99 -5.88 10.49
N GLY A 462 -17.78 -5.50 10.09
CA GLY A 462 -16.59 -6.34 10.07
C GLY A 462 -15.58 -5.98 11.17
N HIS A 463 -14.36 -6.48 11.00
CA HIS A 463 -13.27 -6.33 11.96
C HIS A 463 -12.03 -5.72 11.31
N VAL A 464 -11.21 -5.05 12.13
CA VAL A 464 -9.89 -4.56 11.70
C VAL A 464 -8.79 -5.13 12.59
N LEU A 465 -7.76 -5.67 11.95
CA LEU A 465 -6.52 -6.09 12.60
C LEU A 465 -5.41 -5.10 12.28
N LEU A 466 -4.89 -4.44 13.30
CA LEU A 466 -3.79 -3.48 13.19
C LEU A 466 -2.49 -4.19 13.58
N GLY A 467 -1.63 -4.48 12.61
CA GLY A 467 -0.38 -5.20 12.83
C GLY A 467 0.83 -4.27 12.86
N SER A 468 1.67 -4.39 13.88
CA SER A 468 2.91 -3.63 13.96
C SER A 468 3.91 -4.23 14.95
N ALA A 469 5.21 -4.03 14.70
CA ALA A 469 6.26 -4.29 15.68
C ALA A 469 6.46 -3.07 16.61
N THR A 470 6.16 -1.90 16.12
CA THR A 470 6.31 -0.61 16.82
C THR A 470 5.05 0.22 16.61
N PRO A 471 3.93 -0.13 17.28
CA PRO A 471 2.64 0.52 17.08
C PRO A 471 2.70 2.04 17.20
N SER A 472 1.76 2.74 16.57
CA SER A 472 1.58 4.16 16.81
C SER A 472 1.07 4.38 18.25
N LEU A 473 1.45 5.49 18.87
CA LEU A 473 1.03 5.80 20.24
C LEU A 473 -0.49 5.99 20.34
N GLU A 474 -1.14 6.41 19.25
CA GLU A 474 -2.60 6.48 19.15
C GLU A 474 -3.24 5.09 19.25
N THR A 475 -2.75 4.13 18.50
CA THR A 475 -3.23 2.74 18.52
C THR A 475 -2.89 2.07 19.86
N TRP A 476 -1.68 2.27 20.36
CA TRP A 476 -1.24 1.75 21.65
C TRP A 476 -2.12 2.22 22.80
N LEU A 477 -2.40 3.53 22.88
CA LEU A 477 -3.24 4.09 23.93
C LEU A 477 -4.70 3.61 23.81
N ASN A 478 -5.23 3.50 22.59
CA ASN A 478 -6.57 2.94 22.36
C ASN A 478 -6.66 1.48 22.83
N ALA A 479 -5.62 0.68 22.62
CA ALA A 479 -5.53 -0.70 23.12
C ALA A 479 -5.39 -0.73 24.64
N ALA A 480 -4.52 0.11 25.23
CA ALA A 480 -4.35 0.21 26.68
C ALA A 480 -5.64 0.65 27.41
N ARG A 481 -6.46 1.50 26.78
CA ARG A 481 -7.77 1.93 27.30
C ARG A 481 -8.91 0.92 27.02
N GLY A 482 -8.61 -0.21 26.39
CA GLY A 482 -9.58 -1.24 26.08
C GLY A 482 -10.55 -0.91 24.93
N LYS A 483 -10.30 0.16 24.18
CA LYS A 483 -11.05 0.47 22.94
C LYS A 483 -10.75 -0.55 21.85
N TYR A 484 -9.48 -0.96 21.73
CA TYR A 484 -9.06 -2.08 20.88
C TYR A 484 -8.66 -3.27 21.74
N GLY A 485 -8.78 -4.48 21.20
CA GLY A 485 -8.11 -5.65 21.75
C GLY A 485 -6.59 -5.53 21.60
N LYS A 486 -5.81 -6.15 22.48
CA LYS A 486 -4.35 -6.21 22.41
C LYS A 486 -3.90 -7.66 22.44
N VAL A 487 -3.16 -8.08 21.42
CA VAL A 487 -2.50 -9.39 21.35
C VAL A 487 -1.01 -9.16 21.13
N VAL A 488 -0.17 -9.89 21.86
CA VAL A 488 1.29 -9.72 21.80
C VAL A 488 1.94 -11.00 21.27
N LEU A 489 2.69 -10.88 20.19
CA LEU A 489 3.53 -11.94 19.62
C LEU A 489 5.00 -11.57 19.84
N GLY A 490 5.51 -11.90 21.03
CA GLY A 490 6.83 -11.50 21.52
C GLY A 490 7.99 -12.37 21.02
N GLU A 491 7.70 -13.54 20.45
CA GLU A 491 8.70 -14.48 19.97
C GLU A 491 8.98 -14.28 18.47
N ARG A 492 10.26 -14.36 18.07
CA ARG A 492 10.62 -14.43 16.65
C ARG A 492 10.37 -15.84 16.11
N TYR A 493 10.07 -15.92 14.82
CA TYR A 493 9.88 -17.21 14.15
C TYR A 493 11.23 -17.90 13.94
N GLY A 494 11.31 -19.19 14.30
CA GLY A 494 12.52 -20.02 14.17
C GLY A 494 13.62 -19.67 15.18
N GLU A 495 14.88 -19.88 14.80
CA GLU A 495 16.06 -19.67 15.67
C GLU A 495 16.62 -18.23 15.60
N ALA A 496 15.96 -17.30 14.92
CA ALA A 496 16.45 -15.94 14.75
C ALA A 496 16.55 -15.20 16.09
N ARG A 497 17.76 -14.78 16.46
CA ARG A 497 18.03 -13.99 17.66
C ARG A 497 17.90 -12.49 17.38
N PRO A 498 17.53 -11.66 18.36
CA PRO A 498 17.58 -10.21 18.20
C PRO A 498 19.04 -9.77 17.96
N PRO A 499 19.27 -8.74 17.10
CA PRO A 499 20.61 -8.24 16.88
C PRO A 499 21.16 -7.57 18.14
N ARG A 500 22.47 -7.62 18.31
CA ARG A 500 23.17 -6.84 19.33
C ARG A 500 23.19 -5.38 18.89
N ILE A 501 22.63 -4.49 19.68
CA ILE A 501 22.64 -3.04 19.38
C ILE A 501 23.71 -2.36 20.23
N VAL A 502 24.62 -1.66 19.58
CA VAL A 502 25.74 -0.95 20.20
C VAL A 502 25.60 0.54 19.92
N ILE A 503 25.70 1.36 20.97
CA ILE A 503 25.71 2.83 20.84
C ILE A 503 27.17 3.28 20.72
N SER A 504 27.48 3.99 19.64
CA SER A 504 28.80 4.54 19.34
C SER A 504 28.79 6.06 19.53
N ASP A 505 29.51 6.52 20.56
CA ASP A 505 29.58 7.94 20.93
C ASP A 505 30.47 8.71 19.94
N THR A 506 29.84 9.53 19.12
CA THR A 506 30.50 10.33 18.08
C THR A 506 31.38 11.43 18.68
N LEU A 507 30.94 12.09 19.77
CA LEU A 507 31.72 13.16 20.41
C LEU A 507 32.99 12.61 21.03
N ARG A 508 32.91 11.48 21.70
CA ARG A 508 34.06 10.76 22.24
C ARG A 508 35.03 10.30 21.15
N ALA A 509 34.50 9.78 20.05
CA ALA A 509 35.31 9.35 18.90
C ALA A 509 36.07 10.54 18.27
N VAL A 510 35.43 11.70 18.13
CA VAL A 510 36.06 12.91 17.65
C VAL A 510 37.20 13.36 18.59
N LYS A 511 36.95 13.41 19.91
CA LYS A 511 37.94 13.80 20.92
C LYS A 511 39.17 12.88 20.97
N ARG A 512 39.00 11.59 20.61
CA ARG A 512 40.08 10.61 20.58
C ARG A 512 40.76 10.46 19.21
N GLY A 513 40.34 11.23 18.19
CA GLY A 513 40.83 11.06 16.82
C GLY A 513 40.42 9.73 16.19
N GLU A 514 39.40 9.04 16.74
CA GLU A 514 38.89 7.76 16.33
C GLU A 514 37.73 7.88 15.29
N ARG A 515 37.67 9.03 14.60
CA ARG A 515 36.66 9.26 13.57
C ARG A 515 37.34 9.56 12.22
N LYS A 516 36.92 8.86 11.17
CA LYS A 516 37.31 9.17 9.78
C LYS A 516 36.07 9.57 9.00
N ALA A 517 36.08 10.77 8.45
CA ALA A 517 34.95 11.36 7.75
C ALA A 517 33.66 11.32 8.62
N HIS A 518 32.61 10.61 8.20
CA HIS A 518 31.36 10.46 8.96
C HIS A 518 31.26 9.16 9.78
N PHE A 519 32.34 8.39 9.87
CA PHE A 519 32.36 7.06 10.48
C PHE A 519 33.26 7.03 11.72
N ASN A 520 32.73 6.54 12.84
CA ASN A 520 33.51 6.23 14.00
C ASN A 520 34.35 4.96 13.76
N LYS A 521 35.53 4.87 14.36
CA LYS A 521 36.45 3.72 14.21
C LYS A 521 35.74 2.38 14.48
N GLN A 522 34.90 2.32 15.53
CA GLN A 522 34.13 1.13 15.89
C GLN A 522 33.27 0.60 14.73
N LEU A 523 32.61 1.49 13.97
CA LEU A 523 31.81 1.09 12.81
C LEU A 523 32.71 0.66 11.65
N LEU A 524 33.82 1.37 11.41
CA LEU A 524 34.77 1.00 10.34
C LEU A 524 35.43 -0.35 10.60
N ASP A 525 35.86 -0.63 11.82
CA ASP A 525 36.44 -1.91 12.20
C ASP A 525 35.40 -3.04 11.97
N ALA A 526 34.15 -2.84 12.41
CA ALA A 526 33.08 -3.79 12.21
C ALA A 526 32.75 -4.04 10.73
N ILE A 527 32.77 -3.00 9.87
CA ILE A 527 32.59 -3.13 8.42
C ILE A 527 33.70 -3.99 7.83
N GLY A 528 34.98 -3.68 8.18
CA GLY A 528 36.13 -4.44 7.70
C GLY A 528 36.01 -5.94 8.05
N GLU A 529 35.69 -6.25 9.31
CA GLU A 529 35.52 -7.64 9.75
C GLU A 529 34.43 -8.40 8.99
N ARG A 530 33.31 -7.72 8.61
CA ARG A 530 32.23 -8.35 7.87
C ARG A 530 32.59 -8.57 6.41
N LEU A 531 33.28 -7.61 5.78
CA LEU A 531 33.77 -7.74 4.41
C LEU A 531 34.80 -8.85 4.28
N ASP A 532 35.70 -8.99 5.28
CA ASP A 532 36.68 -10.07 5.32
C ASP A 532 36.06 -11.48 5.45
N ARG A 533 34.84 -11.55 6.01
CA ARG A 533 34.05 -12.80 6.10
C ARG A 533 33.09 -13.00 4.91
N GLY A 534 33.07 -12.09 3.93
CA GLY A 534 32.13 -12.14 2.81
C GLY A 534 30.67 -11.85 3.20
N GLU A 535 30.45 -11.22 4.35
CA GLU A 535 29.14 -10.83 4.86
C GLU A 535 28.73 -9.45 4.33
N GLN A 536 27.43 -9.17 4.27
CA GLN A 536 26.91 -7.92 3.76
C GLN A 536 26.66 -6.88 4.86
N VAL A 537 26.83 -5.61 4.50
CA VAL A 537 26.65 -4.46 5.39
C VAL A 537 25.56 -3.54 4.85
N MET A 538 24.73 -3.03 5.74
CA MET A 538 23.72 -2.01 5.42
C MET A 538 24.02 -0.72 6.20
N LEU A 539 24.14 0.41 5.49
CA LEU A 539 24.36 1.71 6.10
C LEU A 539 23.11 2.59 5.92
N PHE A 540 22.51 2.93 7.03
CA PHE A 540 21.31 3.76 7.06
C PHE A 540 21.67 5.22 7.36
N GLN A 541 21.24 6.11 6.47
CA GLN A 541 21.31 7.56 6.62
C GLN A 541 19.97 8.21 6.34
N ASN A 542 19.37 8.89 7.30
CA ASN A 542 18.12 9.61 7.08
C ASN A 542 18.37 10.94 6.37
N ARG A 543 17.94 11.03 5.10
CA ARG A 543 18.06 12.26 4.27
C ARG A 543 16.81 13.14 4.30
N ARG A 544 15.65 12.64 4.75
CA ARG A 544 14.38 13.36 4.61
C ARG A 544 14.27 14.52 5.60
N GLY A 545 13.91 15.72 5.07
CA GLY A 545 13.45 16.85 5.84
C GLY A 545 14.57 17.54 6.63
N PHE A 546 15.67 17.87 5.97
CA PHE A 546 16.71 18.69 6.58
C PHE A 546 16.17 20.10 6.86
N SER A 547 15.58 20.26 8.05
CA SER A 547 15.44 21.57 8.67
C SER A 547 16.70 21.78 9.52
N PRO A 548 17.55 22.74 9.19
CA PRO A 548 18.79 22.98 9.94
C PRO A 548 18.45 23.32 11.39
N TYR A 549 19.02 22.58 12.31
CA TYR A 549 18.98 22.89 13.74
C TYR A 549 20.40 23.15 14.24
N VAL A 550 20.51 23.89 15.32
CA VAL A 550 21.79 24.18 15.93
C VAL A 550 22.12 23.12 16.97
N GLU A 551 23.32 22.56 16.86
CA GLU A 551 23.86 21.56 17.78
C GLU A 551 25.23 22.01 18.31
N CYS A 552 25.48 21.79 19.58
CA CYS A 552 26.77 22.00 20.15
C CYS A 552 27.73 20.85 19.82
N PRO A 553 28.89 21.11 19.19
CA PRO A 553 29.85 20.09 18.81
C PRO A 553 30.53 19.39 19.99
N GLU A 554 30.51 20.00 21.19
CA GLU A 554 31.16 19.50 22.38
C GLU A 554 30.28 18.65 23.27
N CYS A 555 28.99 19.01 23.43
CA CYS A 555 28.07 18.30 24.34
C CYS A 555 26.77 17.82 23.72
N GLY A 556 26.53 18.03 22.39
CA GLY A 556 25.33 17.58 21.71
C GLY A 556 24.07 18.39 22.06
N TRP A 557 24.20 19.54 22.80
CA TRP A 557 23.04 20.36 23.15
C TRP A 557 22.33 20.88 21.90
N THR A 558 20.97 20.82 21.91
CA THR A 558 20.11 21.36 20.87
C THR A 558 19.07 22.29 21.49
N ALA A 559 18.72 23.38 20.76
CA ALA A 559 17.71 24.32 21.22
C ALA A 559 16.30 23.74 21.07
N ARG A 560 15.49 23.82 22.14
CA ARG A 560 14.09 23.34 22.16
C ARG A 560 13.12 24.44 22.54
N CYS A 561 11.95 24.44 21.93
CA CYS A 561 10.88 25.37 22.22
C CYS A 561 10.31 25.13 23.64
N PRO A 562 10.27 26.16 24.51
CA PRO A 562 9.76 26.02 25.87
C PRO A 562 8.25 25.73 25.90
N ASN A 563 7.51 26.14 24.86
CA ASN A 563 6.05 25.98 24.80
C ASN A 563 5.61 24.64 24.17
N CYS A 564 6.43 24.08 23.28
CA CYS A 564 6.05 22.94 22.42
C CYS A 564 6.94 21.73 22.60
N ASN A 565 8.09 21.86 23.28
CA ASN A 565 9.09 20.81 23.46
C ASN A 565 9.61 20.17 22.15
N VAL A 566 9.53 20.89 21.04
CA VAL A 566 10.11 20.50 19.75
C VAL A 566 11.43 21.25 19.52
N THR A 567 12.34 20.67 18.75
CA THR A 567 13.59 21.32 18.35
C THR A 567 13.30 22.57 17.52
N LEU A 568 14.00 23.67 17.83
CA LEU A 568 13.89 24.93 17.09
C LEU A 568 14.65 24.84 15.76
N ILE A 569 14.06 25.41 14.72
CA ILE A 569 14.67 25.47 13.38
C ILE A 569 15.51 26.72 13.25
N TYR A 570 16.73 26.56 12.74
CA TYR A 570 17.64 27.66 12.44
C TYR A 570 17.25 28.33 11.13
N HIS A 571 17.06 29.63 11.18
CA HIS A 571 16.82 30.48 10.03
C HIS A 571 17.95 31.50 9.87
N ARG A 572 18.52 31.55 8.68
CA ARG A 572 19.46 32.57 8.26
C ARG A 572 18.72 33.55 7.35
N GLY A 573 18.39 34.71 7.84
CA GLY A 573 17.66 35.73 7.09
C GLY A 573 18.23 37.13 7.30
N GLY A 574 18.72 37.78 6.24
CA GLY A 574 19.28 39.13 6.30
C GLY A 574 20.47 39.26 7.24
N SER A 575 20.43 40.21 8.17
CA SER A 575 21.47 40.50 9.14
C SER A 575 21.35 39.75 10.47
N SER A 576 20.32 38.88 10.66
CA SER A 576 20.09 38.18 11.92
C SER A 576 19.85 36.71 11.76
N GLU A 577 20.55 35.90 12.56
CA GLU A 577 20.34 34.46 12.72
C GLU A 577 19.38 34.22 13.87
N ARG A 578 18.36 33.35 13.67
CA ARG A 578 17.32 33.09 14.67
C ARG A 578 16.88 31.67 14.70
N LEU A 579 16.40 31.23 15.85
CA LEU A 579 15.78 29.93 16.07
C LEU A 579 14.27 30.11 16.18
N VAL A 580 13.49 29.33 15.42
CA VAL A 580 12.04 29.51 15.31
C VAL A 580 11.32 28.17 15.55
N CYS A 581 10.27 28.23 16.35
CA CYS A 581 9.32 27.12 16.51
C CYS A 581 8.21 27.19 15.46
N HIS A 582 8.09 26.19 14.60
CA HIS A 582 7.04 26.13 13.57
C HIS A 582 5.69 25.60 14.06
N TYR A 583 5.52 25.40 15.39
CA TYR A 583 4.23 25.07 16.01
C TYR A 583 3.55 26.26 16.66
N CYS A 584 4.29 27.13 17.34
CA CYS A 584 3.72 28.25 18.07
C CYS A 584 4.25 29.61 17.62
N GLY A 585 5.25 29.68 16.75
CA GLY A 585 5.89 30.91 16.31
C GLY A 585 6.90 31.48 17.30
N HIS A 586 7.23 30.80 18.42
CA HIS A 586 8.27 31.24 19.35
C HIS A 586 9.58 31.43 18.61
N THR A 587 10.23 32.57 18.85
CA THR A 587 11.49 32.95 18.20
C THR A 587 12.48 33.40 19.23
N GLU A 588 13.72 32.92 19.12
CA GLU A 588 14.85 33.37 19.96
C GLU A 588 16.11 33.55 19.10
N ALA A 589 17.07 34.33 19.61
CA ALA A 589 18.37 34.49 18.97
C ALA A 589 19.20 33.21 19.11
N VAL A 590 20.10 32.96 18.15
CA VAL A 590 21.08 31.87 18.29
C VAL A 590 22.01 32.22 19.45
N PRO A 591 22.17 31.34 20.46
CA PRO A 591 23.05 31.62 21.58
C PRO A 591 24.51 31.77 21.11
N VAL A 592 25.21 32.80 21.56
CA VAL A 592 26.64 32.96 21.25
C VAL A 592 27.50 31.89 21.93
N LYS A 593 27.02 31.36 23.06
CA LYS A 593 27.68 30.28 23.81
C LYS A 593 26.65 29.18 24.11
N CYS A 594 27.09 27.95 24.03
CA CYS A 594 26.26 26.82 24.42
C CYS A 594 25.75 27.01 25.88
N PRO A 595 24.44 26.97 26.10
CA PRO A 595 23.88 27.08 27.45
C PRO A 595 24.33 25.96 28.40
N ALA A 596 24.64 24.76 27.86
CA ALA A 596 25.02 23.59 28.66
C ALA A 596 26.54 23.58 29.00
N CYS A 597 27.44 23.79 28.02
CA CYS A 597 28.89 23.64 28.23
C CYS A 597 29.70 24.92 27.99
N ARG A 598 29.05 26.04 27.63
CA ARG A 598 29.66 27.38 27.43
C ARG A 598 30.60 27.52 26.22
N VAL A 599 30.73 26.51 25.36
CA VAL A 599 31.49 26.60 24.12
C VAL A 599 30.83 27.54 23.11
N THR A 600 31.63 28.27 22.31
CA THR A 600 31.15 29.31 21.39
C THR A 600 30.88 28.81 19.97
N ASP A 601 31.26 27.61 19.62
CA ASP A 601 31.11 27.05 18.26
C ASP A 601 29.80 26.25 18.13
N LEU A 602 28.71 26.92 17.79
CA LEU A 602 27.42 26.32 17.51
C LEU A 602 27.20 26.35 16.00
N ALA A 603 27.05 25.20 15.37
CA ALA A 603 26.93 25.07 13.92
C ALA A 603 25.68 24.26 13.48
N PRO A 604 25.08 24.61 12.33
CA PRO A 604 24.05 23.76 11.72
C PRO A 604 24.68 22.48 11.17
N ARG A 605 24.00 21.34 11.37
CA ARG A 605 24.49 19.99 11.03
C ARG A 605 23.65 19.29 9.95
N GLY A 606 24.31 18.46 9.10
CA GLY A 606 23.68 17.50 8.17
C GLY A 606 24.54 17.11 6.95
N PHE A 607 24.36 15.87 6.46
CA PHE A 607 25.00 15.34 5.26
C PHE A 607 24.10 14.32 4.56
N GLY A 608 24.28 14.11 3.23
CA GLY A 608 23.45 13.23 2.41
C GLY A 608 24.04 11.83 2.18
N THR A 609 23.24 10.91 1.62
CA THR A 609 23.63 9.52 1.28
C THR A 609 24.72 9.46 0.20
N GLU A 610 24.74 10.40 -0.73
CA GLU A 610 25.76 10.52 -1.78
C GLU A 610 27.17 10.67 -1.17
N LYS A 611 27.31 11.55 -0.21
CA LYS A 611 28.57 11.75 0.50
C LYS A 611 29.00 10.50 1.29
N VAL A 612 28.04 9.78 1.86
CA VAL A 612 28.29 8.49 2.56
C VAL A 612 28.80 7.44 1.59
N GLU A 613 28.17 7.31 0.42
CA GLU A 613 28.60 6.39 -0.64
C GLU A 613 30.04 6.67 -1.11
N GLU A 614 30.38 7.93 -1.41
CA GLU A 614 31.72 8.35 -1.83
C GLU A 614 32.78 8.09 -0.74
N GLU A 615 32.46 8.40 0.52
CA GLU A 615 33.40 8.22 1.62
C GLU A 615 33.65 6.74 1.91
N ILE A 616 32.60 5.90 1.92
CA ILE A 616 32.77 4.47 2.18
C ILE A 616 33.50 3.77 1.04
N ALA A 617 33.26 4.16 -0.21
CA ALA A 617 33.99 3.62 -1.36
C ALA A 617 35.50 3.97 -1.30
N ARG A 618 35.86 5.16 -0.77
CA ARG A 618 37.26 5.54 -0.56
C ARG A 618 37.92 4.80 0.59
N LEU A 619 37.15 4.50 1.66
CA LEU A 619 37.67 3.78 2.82
C LEU A 619 37.81 2.28 2.58
N PHE A 620 36.96 1.70 1.73
CA PHE A 620 36.95 0.28 1.34
C PHE A 620 36.94 0.11 -0.19
N PRO A 621 38.08 0.37 -0.87
CA PRO A 621 38.14 0.37 -2.34
C PRO A 621 37.84 -0.99 -3.02
N ARG A 622 37.91 -2.10 -2.26
CA ARG A 622 37.59 -3.44 -2.75
C ARG A 622 36.12 -3.80 -2.61
N ALA A 623 35.35 -3.07 -1.81
CA ALA A 623 33.95 -3.33 -1.58
C ALA A 623 33.09 -2.77 -2.71
N ARG A 624 32.12 -3.54 -3.14
CA ARG A 624 31.09 -3.12 -4.10
C ARG A 624 29.99 -2.39 -3.34
N VAL A 625 29.91 -1.09 -3.53
CA VAL A 625 28.96 -0.21 -2.85
C VAL A 625 27.80 0.13 -3.78
N ALA A 626 26.56 0.04 -3.29
CA ALA A 626 25.38 0.53 -3.99
C ALA A 626 24.56 1.47 -3.10
N ARG A 627 23.85 2.42 -3.75
CA ARG A 627 23.00 3.38 -3.09
C ARG A 627 21.53 3.15 -3.44
N LEU A 628 20.65 3.19 -2.42
CA LEU A 628 19.21 3.02 -2.55
C LEU A 628 18.48 4.20 -1.88
N ASP A 629 18.28 5.25 -2.64
CA ASP A 629 17.50 6.42 -2.24
C ASP A 629 16.60 6.92 -3.39
N ARG A 630 15.84 8.00 -3.17
CA ARG A 630 14.94 8.54 -4.20
C ARG A 630 15.66 9.10 -5.43
N ASP A 631 16.90 9.53 -5.28
CA ASP A 631 17.64 10.17 -6.36
C ASP A 631 18.39 9.12 -7.20
N SER A 632 18.83 8.01 -6.58
CA SER A 632 19.42 6.87 -7.27
C SER A 632 18.40 6.01 -8.00
N VAL A 633 17.13 6.05 -7.59
CA VAL A 633 16.05 5.23 -8.14
C VAL A 633 15.18 6.07 -9.07
N THR A 634 15.53 6.11 -10.35
CA THR A 634 14.78 6.84 -11.38
C THR A 634 13.60 6.03 -11.94
N SER A 635 13.63 4.69 -11.80
CA SER A 635 12.60 3.78 -12.30
C SER A 635 12.42 2.56 -11.40
N GLU A 636 11.28 1.88 -11.53
CA GLU A 636 11.03 0.62 -10.82
C GLU A 636 12.02 -0.49 -11.22
N ARG A 637 12.45 -0.49 -12.49
CA ARG A 637 13.47 -1.43 -12.98
C ARG A 637 14.81 -1.23 -12.28
N ALA A 638 15.24 0.03 -12.13
CA ALA A 638 16.46 0.38 -11.38
C ALA A 638 16.36 -0.06 -9.92
N PHE A 639 15.21 0.19 -9.28
CA PHE A 639 14.94 -0.26 -7.93
C PHE A 639 15.07 -1.78 -7.78
N ARG A 640 14.37 -2.54 -8.62
CA ARG A 640 14.42 -4.01 -8.62
C ARG A 640 15.82 -4.54 -8.89
N SER A 641 16.58 -3.90 -9.80
CA SER A 641 17.95 -4.29 -10.14
C SER A 641 18.89 -4.16 -8.93
N ILE A 642 18.85 -3.01 -8.22
CA ILE A 642 19.68 -2.78 -7.03
C ILE A 642 19.35 -3.80 -5.92
N VAL A 643 18.04 -4.00 -5.66
CA VAL A 643 17.58 -4.93 -4.63
C VAL A 643 17.95 -6.38 -4.97
N ALA A 644 17.75 -6.80 -6.21
CA ALA A 644 18.12 -8.14 -6.68
C ALA A 644 19.64 -8.35 -6.67
N GLY A 645 20.44 -7.34 -7.07
CA GLY A 645 21.89 -7.40 -7.00
C GLY A 645 22.40 -7.55 -5.58
N PHE A 646 21.82 -6.83 -4.61
CA PHE A 646 22.17 -6.98 -3.21
C PHE A 646 21.76 -8.36 -2.67
N ALA A 647 20.58 -8.85 -3.02
CA ALA A 647 20.13 -10.20 -2.62
C ALA A 647 20.99 -11.34 -3.17
N ARG A 648 21.60 -11.17 -4.36
CA ARG A 648 22.53 -12.16 -4.98
C ARG A 648 23.99 -12.01 -4.55
N HIS A 649 24.29 -11.11 -3.61
CA HIS A 649 25.66 -10.78 -3.20
C HIS A 649 26.50 -10.12 -4.31
N ASP A 650 25.87 -9.44 -5.31
CA ASP A 650 26.60 -8.62 -6.28
C ASP A 650 27.07 -7.28 -5.68
N THR A 651 26.59 -6.94 -4.49
CA THR A 651 26.90 -5.75 -3.70
C THR A 651 27.23 -6.14 -2.27
N ASP A 652 28.29 -5.55 -1.71
CA ASP A 652 28.75 -5.84 -0.35
C ASP A 652 28.20 -4.84 0.68
N ILE A 653 28.11 -3.56 0.29
CA ILE A 653 27.63 -2.48 1.15
C ILE A 653 26.45 -1.77 0.47
N LEU A 654 25.30 -1.76 1.14
CA LEU A 654 24.12 -1.02 0.70
C LEU A 654 23.93 0.24 1.54
N VAL A 655 24.09 1.41 0.94
CA VAL A 655 23.83 2.71 1.58
C VAL A 655 22.41 3.16 1.22
N GLY A 656 21.60 3.55 2.20
CA GLY A 656 20.26 4.03 1.85
C GLY A 656 19.51 4.76 2.93
N THR A 657 18.32 5.23 2.54
CA THR A 657 17.37 5.96 3.41
C THR A 657 16.28 5.02 3.93
N GLN A 658 15.12 5.55 4.29
CA GLN A 658 13.95 4.75 4.70
C GLN A 658 13.53 3.66 3.68
N MET A 659 14.02 3.73 2.44
CA MET A 659 13.73 2.72 1.42
C MET A 659 14.32 1.35 1.78
N ILE A 660 15.48 1.31 2.46
CA ILE A 660 16.13 0.05 2.87
C ILE A 660 15.50 -0.57 4.12
N SER A 661 14.66 0.18 4.86
CA SER A 661 14.07 -0.31 6.11
C SER A 661 12.85 -1.21 5.89
N LYS A 662 12.23 -1.22 4.69
CA LYS A 662 10.92 -1.82 4.46
C LYS A 662 10.94 -2.86 3.35
N GLY A 663 10.19 -3.95 3.55
CA GLY A 663 9.77 -4.86 2.48
C GLY A 663 10.81 -5.85 1.94
N PHE A 664 12.06 -5.87 2.47
CA PHE A 664 13.10 -6.79 1.98
C PHE A 664 13.56 -7.75 3.05
N ASP A 665 13.87 -8.93 2.62
CA ASP A 665 14.50 -9.96 3.43
C ASP A 665 15.87 -10.29 2.81
N PHE A 666 16.94 -9.75 3.41
CA PHE A 666 18.31 -9.99 2.99
C PHE A 666 19.00 -10.94 3.98
N GLU A 667 19.35 -12.11 3.52
CA GLU A 667 19.91 -13.17 4.36
C GLU A 667 21.38 -12.93 4.73
N GLY A 668 22.11 -12.19 3.89
CA GLY A 668 23.56 -11.93 4.07
C GLY A 668 23.90 -10.75 4.99
N VAL A 669 22.91 -9.97 5.44
CA VAL A 669 23.15 -8.76 6.25
C VAL A 669 23.41 -9.12 7.70
N SER A 670 24.66 -9.04 8.12
CA SER A 670 25.11 -9.27 9.51
C SER A 670 25.38 -7.97 10.28
N LEU A 671 25.66 -6.85 9.57
CA LEU A 671 25.93 -5.54 10.18
C LEU A 671 25.00 -4.45 9.60
N VAL A 672 24.41 -3.67 10.51
CA VAL A 672 23.69 -2.45 10.18
C VAL A 672 24.34 -1.27 10.89
N GLY A 673 24.77 -0.26 10.12
CA GLY A 673 25.25 1.02 10.63
C GLY A 673 24.17 2.10 10.52
N ILE A 674 23.75 2.70 11.64
CA ILE A 674 22.86 3.86 11.67
C ILE A 674 23.74 5.09 11.87
N LEU A 675 23.83 5.91 10.81
CA LEU A 675 24.75 7.03 10.75
C LEU A 675 24.23 8.26 11.39
N ASN A 676 24.13 8.94 12.11
CA ASN A 676 23.51 10.17 12.61
C ASN A 676 22.08 9.98 13.11
N ALA A 677 21.96 9.22 14.20
CA ALA A 677 20.68 9.00 14.88
C ALA A 677 20.09 10.31 15.42
N ASP A 678 20.94 11.31 15.71
CA ASP A 678 20.54 12.61 16.25
C ASP A 678 19.58 13.37 15.32
N ASN A 679 19.76 13.27 14.00
CA ASN A 679 18.84 13.86 13.01
C ASN A 679 17.42 13.30 13.08
N LEU A 680 17.25 12.07 13.51
CA LEU A 680 15.93 11.46 13.71
C LEU A 680 15.27 11.99 14.97
N VAL A 681 16.04 12.01 16.06
CA VAL A 681 15.55 12.41 17.40
C VAL A 681 15.29 13.91 17.48
N ASN A 682 16.14 14.71 16.83
CA ASN A 682 16.06 16.18 16.85
C ASN A 682 15.24 16.75 15.69
N SER A 683 14.44 15.95 15.00
CA SER A 683 13.46 16.47 14.04
C SER A 683 12.49 17.43 14.73
N PRO A 684 12.13 18.58 14.11
CA PRO A 684 11.23 19.57 14.69
C PRO A 684 9.75 19.12 14.65
N ASP A 685 9.47 17.93 15.12
CA ASP A 685 8.15 17.31 15.17
C ASP A 685 7.96 16.67 16.55
N PHE A 686 6.77 16.83 17.15
CA PHE A 686 6.47 16.22 18.44
C PHE A 686 6.46 14.67 18.37
N ARG A 687 6.37 14.09 17.16
CA ARG A 687 6.49 12.64 16.90
C ARG A 687 7.94 12.20 16.66
N ALA A 688 8.93 13.11 16.74
CA ALA A 688 10.31 12.80 16.38
C ALA A 688 10.86 11.58 17.12
N ALA A 689 10.66 11.50 18.43
CA ALA A 689 11.11 10.39 19.27
C ALA A 689 10.44 9.05 18.89
N GLU A 690 9.12 9.05 18.70
CA GLU A 690 8.35 7.88 18.27
C GLU A 690 8.84 7.41 16.89
N ARG A 691 8.96 8.30 15.91
CA ARG A 691 9.42 7.97 14.56
C ARG A 691 10.88 7.50 14.53
N ALA A 692 11.73 8.10 15.37
CA ALA A 692 13.12 7.68 15.53
C ALA A 692 13.20 6.25 16.06
N PHE A 693 12.42 5.94 17.11
CA PHE A 693 12.32 4.59 17.65
C PHE A 693 11.82 3.58 16.60
N GLN A 694 10.71 3.88 15.94
CA GLN A 694 10.10 3.03 14.91
C GLN A 694 11.09 2.73 13.78
N LEU A 695 11.73 3.76 13.24
CA LEU A 695 12.64 3.62 12.11
C LEU A 695 13.92 2.90 12.48
N MET A 696 14.55 3.25 13.61
CA MET A 696 15.77 2.57 14.06
C MET A 696 15.50 1.09 14.38
N THR A 697 14.37 0.77 15.00
CA THR A 697 13.97 -0.62 15.27
C THR A 697 13.69 -1.40 13.98
N GLN A 698 13.04 -0.79 12.97
CA GLN A 698 12.82 -1.42 11.67
C GLN A 698 14.13 -1.73 10.95
N VAL A 699 15.06 -0.75 10.94
CA VAL A 699 16.38 -0.90 10.32
C VAL A 699 17.20 -1.95 11.07
N ALA A 700 17.21 -1.89 12.40
CA ALA A 700 17.88 -2.87 13.25
C ALA A 700 17.37 -4.31 13.02
N GLY A 701 16.08 -4.45 12.77
CA GLY A 701 15.44 -5.72 12.45
C GLY A 701 15.90 -6.35 11.12
N ARG A 702 16.74 -5.68 10.33
CA ARG A 702 17.34 -6.23 9.10
C ARG A 702 18.60 -7.04 9.36
N ALA A 703 19.30 -6.81 10.47
CA ALA A 703 20.48 -7.56 10.85
C ALA A 703 20.13 -8.91 11.48
N GLY A 704 20.83 -9.98 11.10
CA GLY A 704 20.77 -11.29 11.77
C GLY A 704 19.44 -12.01 11.66
N ARG A 705 18.96 -12.26 10.46
CA ARG A 705 17.69 -12.99 10.23
C ARG A 705 17.83 -14.52 10.19
N ARG A 706 19.04 -15.03 10.12
CA ARG A 706 19.39 -16.47 10.21
C ARG A 706 20.35 -16.75 11.38
N ALA A 707 20.98 -17.89 11.38
CA ALA A 707 21.85 -18.39 12.45
C ALA A 707 23.03 -17.48 12.84
N VAL A 708 23.41 -16.50 11.99
CA VAL A 708 24.48 -15.53 12.29
C VAL A 708 23.90 -14.39 13.13
N PRO A 709 24.44 -14.13 14.34
CA PRO A 709 24.00 -13.01 15.16
C PRO A 709 24.22 -11.67 14.44
N GLY A 710 23.17 -10.88 14.27
CA GLY A 710 23.28 -9.55 13.69
C GLY A 710 23.83 -8.54 14.68
N GLU A 711 24.57 -7.56 14.19
CA GLU A 711 25.01 -6.40 14.95
C GLU A 711 24.49 -5.10 14.36
N VAL A 712 24.13 -4.15 15.24
CA VAL A 712 23.68 -2.81 14.85
C VAL A 712 24.54 -1.79 15.59
N ILE A 713 25.15 -0.89 14.87
CA ILE A 713 25.93 0.22 15.46
C ILE A 713 25.22 1.52 15.20
N ILE A 714 24.79 2.18 16.28
CA ILE A 714 24.10 3.48 16.22
C ILE A 714 25.12 4.57 16.56
N GLN A 715 25.47 5.40 15.61
CA GLN A 715 26.32 6.59 15.84
C GLN A 715 25.47 7.77 16.30
N THR A 716 25.82 8.36 17.44
CA THR A 716 25.11 9.49 18.03
C THR A 716 26.05 10.42 18.79
N SER A 717 25.74 11.71 18.82
CA SER A 717 26.38 12.74 19.66
C SER A 717 25.81 12.75 21.09
N ASP A 718 24.61 12.17 21.30
CA ASP A 718 23.97 12.02 22.61
C ASP A 718 23.68 10.56 22.98
N PRO A 719 24.67 9.81 23.45
CA PRO A 719 24.48 8.42 23.90
C PRO A 719 23.60 8.31 25.15
N ALA A 720 23.29 9.44 25.80
CA ALA A 720 22.37 9.47 26.94
C ALA A 720 20.91 9.65 26.54
N SER A 721 20.65 9.94 25.26
CA SER A 721 19.28 10.10 24.73
C SER A 721 18.38 8.95 25.13
N PRO A 722 17.25 9.21 25.82
CA PRO A 722 16.34 8.15 26.26
C PRO A 722 15.87 7.27 25.11
N VAL A 723 15.52 7.85 23.97
CA VAL A 723 15.02 7.13 22.79
C VAL A 723 16.08 6.17 22.24
N ILE A 724 17.34 6.62 22.14
CA ILE A 724 18.43 5.79 21.63
C ILE A 724 18.69 4.60 22.56
N ARG A 725 18.67 4.83 23.88
CA ARG A 725 18.79 3.77 24.88
C ARG A 725 17.61 2.80 24.83
N GLN A 726 16.40 3.28 24.65
CA GLN A 726 15.19 2.46 24.51
C GLN A 726 15.26 1.60 23.25
N VAL A 727 15.78 2.12 22.13
CA VAL A 727 16.04 1.34 20.91
C VAL A 727 17.09 0.25 21.20
N ALA A 728 18.20 0.58 21.86
CA ALA A 728 19.24 -0.38 22.19
C ALA A 728 18.73 -1.50 23.11
N ALA A 729 17.82 -1.19 24.02
CA ALA A 729 17.16 -2.14 24.90
C ALA A 729 15.97 -2.84 24.24
N SER A 730 15.56 -2.46 23.02
CA SER A 730 14.32 -2.91 22.38
C SER A 730 13.06 -2.70 23.25
N ASP A 731 13.06 -1.66 24.09
CA ASP A 731 12.01 -1.35 25.06
C ASP A 731 11.00 -0.35 24.48
N TYR A 732 10.03 -0.88 23.72
CA TYR A 732 8.92 -0.08 23.17
C TYR A 732 8.04 0.50 24.29
N GLU A 733 7.80 -0.24 25.37
CA GLU A 733 6.89 0.19 26.43
C GLU A 733 7.43 1.37 27.22
N ALA A 734 8.74 1.41 27.50
CA ALA A 734 9.38 2.55 28.14
C ALA A 734 9.29 3.80 27.24
N MET A 735 9.55 3.64 25.94
CA MET A 735 9.40 4.74 24.97
C MET A 735 7.95 5.24 24.94
N ALA A 736 6.98 4.33 24.84
CA ALA A 736 5.57 4.69 24.77
C ALA A 736 5.11 5.43 26.05
N ARG A 737 5.48 4.96 27.23
CA ARG A 737 5.17 5.63 28.52
C ARG A 737 5.75 7.04 28.57
N GLN A 738 7.02 7.20 28.24
CA GLN A 738 7.67 8.50 28.26
C GLN A 738 7.01 9.47 27.29
N GLN A 739 6.81 9.04 26.05
CA GLN A 739 6.24 9.90 25.01
C GLN A 739 4.77 10.23 25.27
N LEU A 740 3.98 9.32 25.82
CA LEU A 740 2.61 9.61 26.23
C LEU A 740 2.56 10.63 27.37
N ALA A 741 3.48 10.59 28.33
CA ALA A 741 3.57 11.60 29.39
C ALA A 741 3.90 12.99 28.83
N GLU A 742 4.88 13.09 27.94
CA GLU A 742 5.24 14.35 27.26
C GLU A 742 4.05 14.89 26.45
N ARG A 743 3.37 14.05 25.67
CA ARG A 743 2.21 14.45 24.85
C ARG A 743 1.01 14.87 25.68
N HIS A 744 0.83 14.27 26.83
CA HIS A 744 -0.19 14.71 27.79
C HIS A 744 0.10 16.13 28.29
N THR A 745 1.33 16.40 28.69
CA THR A 745 1.76 17.71 29.22
C THR A 745 1.61 18.84 28.19
N PHE A 746 1.94 18.55 26.90
CA PHE A 746 1.94 19.57 25.83
C PHE A 746 0.68 19.50 24.94
N PHE A 747 -0.36 18.75 25.33
CA PHE A 747 -1.60 18.58 24.56
C PHE A 747 -1.37 18.20 23.11
N TYR A 748 -0.67 17.08 22.88
CA TYR A 748 -0.49 16.47 21.57
C TYR A 748 -1.32 15.18 21.43
N PRO A 749 -1.59 14.71 20.19
CA PRO A 749 -2.19 13.40 19.95
C PRO A 749 -1.45 12.28 20.71
N PRO A 750 -2.15 11.36 21.37
CA PRO A 750 -3.60 11.10 21.32
C PRO A 750 -4.47 11.87 22.33
N TYR A 751 -3.93 12.81 23.08
CA TYR A 751 -4.67 13.59 24.09
C TYR A 751 -5.38 14.83 23.51
N ALA A 752 -4.98 15.24 22.32
CA ALA A 752 -5.66 16.27 21.55
C ALA A 752 -5.73 15.84 20.08
N ARG A 753 -6.64 16.44 19.31
CA ARG A 753 -6.66 16.40 17.85
C ARG A 753 -6.08 17.69 17.33
N LEU A 754 -5.34 17.60 16.26
CA LEU A 754 -4.75 18.75 15.59
C LEU A 754 -5.48 19.03 14.30
N VAL A 755 -5.71 20.32 14.03
CA VAL A 755 -6.15 20.78 12.72
C VAL A 755 -5.19 21.84 12.25
N ALA A 756 -4.45 21.55 11.18
CA ALA A 756 -3.53 22.48 10.55
C ALA A 756 -4.24 23.23 9.42
N LEU A 757 -4.22 24.55 9.49
CA LEU A 757 -4.74 25.45 8.49
C LEU A 757 -3.55 26.09 7.77
N THR A 758 -3.43 25.87 6.47
CA THR A 758 -2.36 26.45 5.65
C THR A 758 -2.96 27.42 4.66
N LEU A 759 -2.52 28.70 4.75
CA LEU A 759 -2.87 29.76 3.84
C LEU A 759 -1.78 29.90 2.78
N ARG A 760 -2.16 30.13 1.52
CA ARG A 760 -1.24 30.33 0.40
C ARG A 760 -1.65 31.55 -0.42
N HIS A 761 -0.69 32.41 -0.74
CA HIS A 761 -0.90 33.53 -1.65
C HIS A 761 0.44 34.02 -2.23
N ARG A 762 0.39 34.66 -3.41
CA ARG A 762 1.57 35.25 -4.05
C ARG A 762 2.05 36.52 -3.39
N ASP A 763 1.12 37.31 -2.85
CA ASP A 763 1.39 38.53 -2.11
C ASP A 763 1.60 38.21 -0.62
N PRO A 764 2.81 38.40 -0.06
CA PRO A 764 3.12 38.13 1.33
C PRO A 764 2.38 39.03 2.33
N GLU A 765 2.11 40.28 1.97
CA GLU A 765 1.43 41.23 2.87
C GLU A 765 -0.04 40.84 3.04
N LEU A 766 -0.74 40.56 1.96
CA LEU A 766 -2.11 40.06 1.99
C LEU A 766 -2.17 38.75 2.77
N LEU A 767 -1.24 37.83 2.54
CA LEU A 767 -1.15 36.55 3.25
C LEU A 767 -1.01 36.77 4.77
N HIS A 768 -0.11 37.64 5.20
CA HIS A 768 0.13 37.91 6.63
C HIS A 768 -1.08 38.59 7.28
N ARG A 769 -1.76 39.53 6.58
CA ARG A 769 -2.99 40.14 7.10
C ARG A 769 -4.10 39.09 7.23
N GLY A 770 -4.32 38.27 6.19
CA GLY A 770 -5.30 37.20 6.21
C GLY A 770 -5.03 36.14 7.28
N ALA A 771 -3.77 35.74 7.47
CA ALA A 771 -3.38 34.78 8.51
C ALA A 771 -3.65 35.33 9.92
N ARG A 772 -3.40 36.62 10.18
CA ARG A 772 -3.73 37.26 11.45
C ARG A 772 -5.24 37.34 11.66
N ALA A 773 -5.98 37.80 10.67
CA ALA A 773 -7.43 37.89 10.74
C ALA A 773 -8.07 36.52 11.02
N LEU A 774 -7.64 35.47 10.32
CA LEU A 774 -8.11 34.10 10.55
C LEU A 774 -7.75 33.62 11.97
N ALA A 775 -6.53 33.84 12.43
CA ALA A 775 -6.10 33.44 13.77
C ALA A 775 -6.89 34.16 14.88
N GLU A 776 -7.21 35.46 14.72
CA GLU A 776 -8.06 36.23 15.62
C GLU A 776 -9.50 35.72 15.62
N ALA A 777 -10.09 35.49 14.45
CA ALA A 777 -11.43 34.92 14.34
C ALA A 777 -11.53 33.53 14.99
N LEU A 778 -10.50 32.69 14.84
CA LEU A 778 -10.42 31.41 15.52
C LEU A 778 -10.23 31.56 17.03
N ARG A 779 -9.36 32.46 17.50
CA ARG A 779 -9.13 32.68 18.95
C ARG A 779 -10.38 33.19 19.65
N SER A 780 -11.23 34.00 19.01
CA SER A 780 -12.51 34.43 19.58
C SER A 780 -13.45 33.25 19.92
N ARG A 781 -13.32 32.12 19.18
CA ARG A 781 -14.18 30.93 19.34
C ARG A 781 -13.49 29.81 20.14
N PHE A 782 -12.17 29.64 20.00
CA PHE A 782 -11.39 28.52 20.53
C PHE A 782 -10.38 28.92 21.61
N GLY A 783 -10.16 30.21 21.84
CA GLY A 783 -9.25 30.72 22.87
C GLY A 783 -7.80 30.27 22.65
N ARG A 784 -7.16 29.80 23.73
CA ARG A 784 -5.76 29.36 23.76
C ARG A 784 -5.46 28.10 22.92
N ARG A 785 -6.46 27.44 22.39
CA ARG A 785 -6.31 26.27 21.50
C ARG A 785 -5.74 26.61 20.12
N VAL A 786 -5.68 27.91 19.78
CA VAL A 786 -5.18 28.42 18.48
C VAL A 786 -3.75 28.89 18.61
N LEU A 787 -2.83 28.23 17.90
CA LEU A 787 -1.42 28.58 17.80
C LEU A 787 -1.11 29.21 16.44
N GLY A 788 -0.16 30.15 16.43
CA GLY A 788 0.21 30.90 15.24
C GLY A 788 -0.51 32.26 15.15
N PRO A 789 -0.50 33.01 14.02
CA PRO A 789 0.03 32.51 12.72
C PRO A 789 1.53 32.30 12.76
N MET A 790 2.02 31.33 11.98
CA MET A 790 3.43 30.97 11.89
C MET A 790 3.85 30.78 10.44
N THR A 791 5.13 31.00 10.15
CA THR A 791 5.71 30.66 8.84
C THR A 791 6.13 29.19 8.86
N PRO A 792 5.69 28.33 7.92
CA PRO A 792 6.16 26.95 7.83
C PRO A 792 7.67 26.85 7.52
N PRO A 793 8.31 25.67 7.73
CA PRO A 793 9.73 25.46 7.39
C PRO A 793 10.08 25.78 5.94
N VAL A 794 9.16 25.51 5.03
CA VAL A 794 9.21 25.95 3.65
C VAL A 794 8.21 27.10 3.52
N ASP A 795 8.72 28.31 3.42
CA ASP A 795 7.93 29.54 3.40
C ASP A 795 7.33 29.88 2.04
N ARG A 796 7.84 29.24 0.96
CA ARG A 796 7.41 29.49 -0.43
C ARG A 796 7.40 28.22 -1.27
N ILE A 797 6.29 27.92 -1.93
CA ILE A 797 6.13 26.78 -2.86
C ILE A 797 5.51 27.27 -4.16
N ARG A 798 6.15 26.96 -5.31
CA ARG A 798 5.69 27.35 -6.66
C ARG A 798 5.32 28.83 -6.79
N GLY A 799 6.10 29.70 -6.14
CA GLY A 799 5.90 31.14 -6.20
C GLY A 799 4.86 31.67 -5.21
N GLU A 800 4.20 30.85 -4.41
CA GLU A 800 3.25 31.25 -3.36
C GLU A 800 3.90 31.18 -1.99
N TYR A 801 3.69 32.19 -1.17
CA TYR A 801 4.08 32.23 0.24
C TYR A 801 3.07 31.44 1.07
N LEU A 802 3.54 30.90 2.19
CA LEU A 802 2.75 30.07 3.10
C LEU A 802 2.70 30.69 4.50
N ALA A 803 1.53 30.57 5.13
CA ALA A 803 1.34 30.86 6.56
C ALA A 803 0.50 29.75 7.18
N GLY A 804 0.78 29.40 8.43
CA GLY A 804 0.13 28.32 9.14
C GLY A 804 -0.61 28.81 10.40
N VAL A 805 -1.74 28.19 10.69
CA VAL A 805 -2.45 28.29 11.97
C VAL A 805 -2.75 26.89 12.45
N LEU A 806 -2.46 26.57 13.71
CA LEU A 806 -2.71 25.25 14.27
C LEU A 806 -3.78 25.34 15.37
N LEU A 807 -4.83 24.53 15.23
CA LEU A 807 -5.86 24.35 16.25
C LEU A 807 -5.64 23.02 16.98
N LYS A 808 -5.59 23.06 18.32
CA LYS A 808 -5.58 21.88 19.21
C LYS A 808 -6.94 21.72 19.87
N VAL A 809 -7.57 20.55 19.72
CA VAL A 809 -8.85 20.23 20.35
C VAL A 809 -8.64 19.04 21.26
N GLU A 810 -8.85 19.20 22.56
CA GLU A 810 -8.65 18.16 23.56
C GLU A 810 -9.55 16.93 23.27
N SER A 811 -9.04 15.72 23.51
CA SER A 811 -9.77 14.49 23.23
C SER A 811 -11.07 14.32 24.05
N GLY A 812 -11.21 15.05 25.17
CA GLY A 812 -12.43 15.12 25.97
C GLY A 812 -13.51 16.08 25.41
N ALA A 813 -13.17 16.94 24.45
CA ALA A 813 -14.11 17.86 23.82
C ALA A 813 -14.80 17.22 22.62
N SER A 814 -16.02 17.66 22.30
CA SER A 814 -16.74 17.21 21.10
C SER A 814 -16.06 17.72 19.84
N PHE A 815 -15.35 16.84 19.17
CA PHE A 815 -14.69 17.17 17.89
C PHE A 815 -15.69 17.49 16.77
N THR A 816 -16.87 16.90 16.80
CA THR A 816 -17.96 17.21 15.88
C THR A 816 -18.36 18.68 16.01
N ARG A 817 -18.61 19.14 17.25
CA ARG A 817 -18.96 20.54 17.49
C ARG A 817 -17.81 21.50 17.14
N ALA A 818 -16.57 21.10 17.43
CA ALA A 818 -15.40 21.89 17.06
C ALA A 818 -15.27 22.06 15.54
N ARG A 819 -15.55 21.01 14.75
CA ARG A 819 -15.55 21.08 13.28
C ARG A 819 -16.67 21.95 12.72
N GLU A 820 -17.86 21.93 13.32
CA GLU A 820 -18.97 22.81 12.93
C GLU A 820 -18.59 24.28 13.11
N VAL A 821 -18.10 24.63 14.31
CA VAL A 821 -17.64 26.00 14.62
C VAL A 821 -16.45 26.40 13.72
N LEU A 822 -15.51 25.48 13.48
CA LEU A 822 -14.40 25.73 12.58
C LEU A 822 -14.90 26.01 11.17
N ARG A 823 -15.85 25.22 10.67
CA ARG A 823 -16.44 25.41 9.33
C ARG A 823 -17.12 26.79 9.21
N GLU A 824 -17.90 27.19 10.21
CA GLU A 824 -18.51 28.54 10.25
C GLU A 824 -17.46 29.65 10.10
N VAL A 825 -16.33 29.54 10.80
CA VAL A 825 -15.26 30.54 10.74
C VAL A 825 -14.55 30.52 9.38
N LEU A 826 -14.28 29.32 8.83
CA LEU A 826 -13.62 29.19 7.52
C LEU A 826 -14.50 29.69 6.38
N ASP A 827 -15.81 29.41 6.42
CA ASP A 827 -16.77 29.86 5.42
C ASP A 827 -16.93 31.39 5.48
N ALA A 828 -17.00 31.97 6.69
CA ALA A 828 -17.04 33.41 6.87
C ALA A 828 -15.77 34.10 6.35
N PHE A 829 -14.59 33.51 6.62
CA PHE A 829 -13.31 34.01 6.13
C PHE A 829 -13.23 33.96 4.59
N ALA A 830 -13.67 32.85 3.97
CA ALA A 830 -13.67 32.66 2.53
C ALA A 830 -14.70 33.58 1.80
N ALA A 831 -15.80 33.91 2.47
CA ALA A 831 -16.81 34.84 1.94
C ALA A 831 -16.38 36.33 1.99
N GLY A 832 -15.37 36.65 2.81
CA GLY A 832 -14.86 38.04 2.93
C GLY A 832 -14.15 38.51 1.66
N GLU A 833 -14.55 39.68 1.12
CA GLU A 833 -14.00 40.19 -0.13
C GLU A 833 -12.49 40.36 -0.14
N GLU A 834 -11.89 40.76 0.98
CA GLU A 834 -10.46 41.01 1.11
C GLU A 834 -9.64 39.73 0.97
N PHE A 835 -10.14 38.60 1.56
CA PHE A 835 -9.33 37.38 1.70
C PHE A 835 -9.77 36.23 0.80
N ARG A 836 -10.83 36.39 -0.01
CA ARG A 836 -11.36 35.34 -0.92
C ARG A 836 -10.36 34.76 -1.92
N ARG A 837 -9.26 35.48 -2.19
CA ARG A 837 -8.18 35.04 -3.09
C ARG A 837 -7.11 34.21 -2.38
N ILE A 838 -7.13 34.17 -1.07
CA ILE A 838 -6.20 33.34 -0.30
C ILE A 838 -6.66 31.86 -0.39
N ASN A 839 -5.78 31.00 -0.88
CA ASN A 839 -6.05 29.58 -0.88
C ASN A 839 -5.86 29.04 0.54
N LEU A 840 -6.94 28.52 1.12
CA LEU A 840 -6.98 27.97 2.47
C LEU A 840 -7.11 26.44 2.40
N GLN A 841 -6.16 25.75 3.03
CA GLN A 841 -6.15 24.28 3.16
C GLN A 841 -6.36 23.89 4.62
N CYS A 842 -7.25 22.93 4.83
CA CYS A 842 -7.50 22.31 6.13
C CYS A 842 -6.95 20.89 6.13
N ASP A 843 -6.14 20.55 7.15
CA ASP A 843 -5.62 19.21 7.37
C ASP A 843 -5.92 18.76 8.80
N VAL A 844 -6.82 17.78 8.92
CA VAL A 844 -7.20 17.17 10.21
C VAL A 844 -6.23 16.02 10.48
N ASP A 845 -5.72 15.97 11.71
CA ASP A 845 -4.69 15.03 12.17
C ASP A 845 -3.46 15.02 11.23
N PRO A 846 -2.75 16.17 11.08
CA PRO A 846 -1.56 16.29 10.25
C PRO A 846 -0.43 15.38 10.75
N GLN A 847 0.38 14.86 9.82
CA GLN A 847 1.52 13.98 10.09
C GLN A 847 2.83 14.59 9.58
#